data_8bbc7c7a64847d625ef07fc8e09d4290
#
_entry.id   8bbc7c7a64847d625ef07fc8e09d4290
#
_cell.length_a   1.000
_cell.length_b   1.000
_cell.length_c   1.000
_cell.angle_alpha   90.00
_cell.angle_beta   90.00
_cell.angle_gamma   90.00
#
_symmetry.space_group_name_H-M   'P 1'
#
loop_
_entity.id
_entity.type
_entity.pdbx_description
1 polymer ?
#
loop_
_entity_poly.entity_id
_entity_poly.type
_entity_poly.pdbx_seq_one_letter_code
_entity_poly.pdbx_strand_id
1 'polypeptide(L)'
;NASMGGWQPGSAGVAIQASMGGGQPDGVTPTPTPTPTPTPTPGGPTAFAFQSETQNVMSASTAAGSPMRDALARRMDYAIRRSKASGAWGRKLARYVFSADSEAQQQINIRNPGTYNLTKVGTPTFTANDGITTAANTSYYDTGCPLTAVGRDDHSVEVYSLSATAGTLIDMGARDSAGVGISINSKATSATAVMQSYTAPASINPATAAHWTGSGWAGPHRNSGAAIDVTHHGIVVAPALASTSVATVGGENPTFRVLGVAGSTATTTRKLAGAYISAYLTPAQRAEEAAAWTDYTECARFGAPYIEEIGKGSATITADFVAYGCSLPSVIAAYDAARRGLTVAIIGDWADETIWDIGGTPSSGLTYIDAKVPAHVKGIFRDMLSWMNTISQARADTATQDGLSLTPRDYQRAIRRMLDPTRTQAATGSGLIVGQNVPVFMTGGLTAAAMTGTKITSITTADGRTVTGKVFFDGSYDGDLIRLAGVPYQIGREAAGTGNESAAGYRGAANNLKPQTSAGGTQLDIDPYVTPGSSASGRIYGVVADPGIADGAADPAGIQPLNKRLTWSNIVSRMAPLAVNSSPPAGYAASKYEIFGRIFAASTAASITYPIASLLKIDSTAGVFDVNNGEGRISTDALNSGLAYAAAGTSFPARKAVFDDVQSWISGLMYWLLYSGDARIPAALITSLQGYYLDPFCHLDPGSSGTPLFWPKNAYRREPLYLMKNASYKFDANDMDGNNRPDGSAPRSNKTVTTVSYALDVHSIRIMDTGGLVAIQGAVYNATTQYAGGVNFITPFPLEAIVPDASACTNLISSVSVSSSRLAYGSYRMEPTMGMAAEVAAAVAKNAIDNNIAVQAVDYPTVRSAALAAGDTIALTLTQVN
;
A
#
# COMPACT_ATOMS: atom_id res chain seq x y z
N ASN A 1 -26.38 6.47 -20.30
CA ASN A 1 -25.30 6.95 -21.16
C ASN A 1 -24.70 8.22 -20.56
N ALA A 2 -23.96 8.10 -19.49
CA ALA A 2 -23.17 9.21 -18.95
C ALA A 2 -21.79 9.15 -19.60
N SER A 3 -21.53 10.02 -20.55
CA SER A 3 -20.19 10.30 -21.02
C SER A 3 -19.44 10.95 -19.86
N MET A 4 -18.38 10.32 -19.38
CA MET A 4 -17.46 10.94 -18.42
C MET A 4 -16.72 12.09 -19.13
N GLY A 5 -17.17 13.31 -18.87
CA GLY A 5 -16.46 14.54 -19.21
C GLY A 5 -15.23 14.67 -18.33
N GLY A 6 -14.16 15.21 -18.91
CA GLY A 6 -12.91 15.44 -18.20
C GLY A 6 -13.06 16.28 -16.93
N TRP A 7 -11.99 16.39 -16.18
CA TRP A 7 -11.82 17.17 -14.94
C TRP A 7 -12.14 18.67 -15.09
N GLN A 8 -13.26 18.99 -15.66
CA GLN A 8 -13.78 20.32 -15.67
C GLN A 8 -14.80 20.44 -14.54
N PRO A 9 -14.67 21.36 -13.60
CA PRO A 9 -15.74 21.64 -12.67
C PRO A 9 -16.93 22.12 -13.50
N GLY A 10 -17.99 21.31 -13.53
CA GLY A 10 -19.24 21.73 -14.13
C GLY A 10 -19.70 23.00 -13.45
N SER A 11 -20.02 23.99 -14.24
CA SER A 11 -20.63 25.25 -13.79
C SER A 11 -22.05 24.97 -13.26
N ALA A 12 -22.15 24.50 -12.03
CA ALA A 12 -23.35 24.59 -11.23
C ALA A 12 -23.12 25.71 -10.23
N GLY A 13 -23.47 26.92 -10.64
CA GLY A 13 -23.52 28.04 -9.76
C GLY A 13 -24.52 27.78 -8.64
N VAL A 14 -24.04 27.56 -7.44
CA VAL A 14 -24.85 27.69 -6.23
C VAL A 14 -24.90 29.17 -5.92
N ALA A 15 -26.00 29.80 -6.31
CA ALA A 15 -26.33 31.13 -5.86
C ALA A 15 -26.57 31.06 -4.35
N ILE A 16 -25.71 31.67 -3.57
CA ILE A 16 -25.98 32.01 -2.18
C ILE A 16 -26.92 33.19 -2.21
N GLN A 17 -28.22 32.96 -2.04
CA GLN A 17 -29.17 34.02 -1.72
C GLN A 17 -29.08 34.30 -0.22
N ALA A 18 -28.55 35.46 0.10
CA ALA A 18 -28.81 36.11 1.39
C ALA A 18 -30.28 36.54 1.44
N SER A 19 -31.10 35.91 2.31
CA SER A 19 -32.44 36.39 2.61
C SER A 19 -32.39 37.37 3.77
N MET A 20 -32.65 38.65 3.48
CA MET A 20 -33.19 39.60 4.46
C MET A 20 -34.72 39.46 4.47
N GLY A 21 -35.25 39.54 5.68
CA GLY A 21 -36.61 39.19 6.07
C GLY A 21 -37.76 39.97 5.46
N GLY A 22 -38.93 39.45 5.67
CA GLY A 22 -40.18 40.20 5.59
C GLY A 22 -41.38 39.36 5.20
N GLY A 23 -42.33 39.12 6.17
CA GLY A 23 -43.75 39.06 5.93
C GLY A 23 -44.39 37.73 5.57
N GLN A 24 -45.13 37.16 6.53
CA GLN A 24 -46.15 36.14 6.27
C GLN A 24 -47.32 36.69 5.47
N PRO A 25 -47.99 35.86 4.72
CA PRO A 25 -49.41 35.65 4.84
C PRO A 25 -49.87 34.20 4.94
N ASP A 26 -51.00 34.03 5.56
CA ASP A 26 -51.68 32.88 6.05
C ASP A 26 -52.03 31.76 5.06
N GLY A 27 -52.05 30.54 5.58
CA GLY A 27 -53.08 29.57 5.27
C GLY A 27 -52.87 28.61 4.11
N VAL A 28 -51.99 27.65 4.24
CA VAL A 28 -52.13 26.35 3.55
C VAL A 28 -51.81 25.24 4.53
N THR A 29 -52.78 24.38 4.81
CA THR A 29 -52.63 23.17 5.63
C THR A 29 -51.62 22.24 4.96
N PRO A 30 -50.56 21.81 5.62
CA PRO A 30 -49.62 20.88 5.01
C PRO A 30 -50.27 19.48 4.87
N THR A 31 -50.21 18.93 3.66
CA THR A 31 -50.53 17.55 3.40
C THR A 31 -49.55 16.67 4.20
N PRO A 32 -50.00 15.64 4.91
CA PRO A 32 -49.09 14.78 5.68
C PRO A 32 -48.12 14.11 4.75
N THR A 33 -46.83 14.34 5.03
CA THR A 33 -45.71 13.61 4.40
C THR A 33 -45.90 12.12 4.67
N PRO A 34 -45.85 11.25 3.67
CA PRO A 34 -45.96 9.81 3.92
C PRO A 34 -44.83 9.38 4.84
N THR A 35 -45.19 8.71 5.92
CA THR A 35 -44.28 8.09 6.87
C THR A 35 -43.35 7.16 6.07
N PRO A 36 -42.03 7.30 6.13
CA PRO A 36 -41.14 6.38 5.44
C PRO A 36 -41.42 4.98 5.94
N THR A 37 -41.70 4.10 5.02
CA THR A 37 -41.78 2.64 5.31
C THR A 37 -40.46 2.23 5.99
N PRO A 38 -40.51 1.57 7.15
CA PRO A 38 -39.28 1.15 7.81
C PRO A 38 -38.48 0.28 6.87
N THR A 39 -37.28 0.75 6.53
CA THR A 39 -36.28 -0.07 5.83
C THR A 39 -36.08 -1.36 6.64
N PRO A 40 -36.09 -2.54 6.04
CA PRO A 40 -35.84 -3.76 6.79
C PRO A 40 -34.52 -3.61 7.55
N THR A 41 -34.55 -3.81 8.86
CA THR A 41 -33.36 -3.84 9.69
C THR A 41 -32.42 -4.91 9.10
N PRO A 42 -31.20 -4.59 8.70
CA PRO A 42 -30.27 -5.60 8.27
C PRO A 42 -30.15 -6.63 9.37
N GLY A 43 -30.35 -7.91 9.07
CA GLY A 43 -30.13 -8.99 10.01
C GLY A 43 -28.76 -8.82 10.65
N GLY A 44 -28.64 -9.04 11.96
CA GLY A 44 -27.36 -8.91 12.66
C GLY A 44 -26.26 -9.66 11.93
N PRO A 45 -24.97 -9.26 12.07
CA PRO A 45 -23.88 -9.84 11.33
C PRO A 45 -23.86 -11.35 11.55
N THR A 46 -23.90 -12.08 10.44
CA THR A 46 -23.74 -13.53 10.45
C THR A 46 -22.29 -13.86 10.79
N ALA A 47 -22.08 -14.86 11.64
CA ALA A 47 -20.75 -15.37 11.92
C ALA A 47 -20.01 -15.67 10.61
N PHE A 48 -18.69 -15.45 10.58
CA PHE A 48 -17.89 -15.70 9.37
C PHE A 48 -18.13 -17.13 8.85
N ALA A 49 -18.61 -17.23 7.64
CA ALA A 49 -18.90 -18.50 6.98
C ALA A 49 -17.72 -18.90 6.09
N PHE A 50 -16.93 -19.85 6.59
CA PHE A 50 -15.87 -20.46 5.79
C PHE A 50 -16.43 -21.25 4.61
N GLN A 51 -15.72 -21.24 3.49
CA GLN A 51 -15.96 -22.16 2.37
C GLN A 51 -15.86 -23.62 2.88
N SER A 52 -16.62 -24.54 2.27
CA SER A 52 -16.58 -25.96 2.62
C SER A 52 -15.17 -26.56 2.54
N GLU A 53 -14.37 -26.10 1.58
CA GLU A 53 -12.97 -26.53 1.42
C GLU A 53 -12.11 -26.12 2.60
N THR A 54 -12.27 -24.89 3.08
CA THR A 54 -11.55 -24.42 4.27
C THR A 54 -11.96 -25.24 5.50
N GLN A 55 -13.25 -25.49 5.67
CA GLN A 55 -13.78 -26.33 6.76
C GLN A 55 -13.22 -27.76 6.72
N ASN A 56 -13.09 -28.34 5.53
CA ASN A 56 -12.50 -29.65 5.35
C ASN A 56 -11.01 -29.69 5.77
N VAL A 57 -10.24 -28.66 5.43
CA VAL A 57 -8.84 -28.55 5.84
C VAL A 57 -8.74 -28.34 7.36
N MET A 58 -9.59 -27.49 7.95
CA MET A 58 -9.64 -27.28 9.40
C MET A 58 -9.98 -28.59 10.14
N SER A 59 -10.94 -29.35 9.64
CA SER A 59 -11.32 -30.64 10.19
C SER A 59 -10.19 -31.68 10.10
N ALA A 60 -9.55 -31.78 8.93
CA ALA A 60 -8.40 -32.64 8.72
C ALA A 60 -7.21 -32.25 9.62
N SER A 61 -6.96 -30.97 9.79
CA SER A 61 -5.93 -30.42 10.69
C SER A 61 -6.20 -30.79 12.14
N THR A 62 -7.45 -30.66 12.59
CA THR A 62 -7.89 -31.04 13.93
C THR A 62 -7.75 -32.57 14.14
N ALA A 63 -8.16 -33.36 13.15
CA ALA A 63 -8.01 -34.83 13.20
C ALA A 63 -6.56 -35.27 13.24
N ALA A 64 -5.65 -34.51 12.66
CA ALA A 64 -4.21 -34.71 12.73
C ALA A 64 -3.57 -34.22 14.06
N GLY A 65 -4.39 -33.78 15.02
CA GLY A 65 -3.93 -33.30 16.33
C GLY A 65 -3.32 -31.89 16.32
N SER A 66 -3.53 -31.12 15.25
CA SER A 66 -2.95 -29.79 15.10
C SER A 66 -3.99 -28.82 14.51
N PRO A 67 -4.95 -28.33 15.30
CA PRO A 67 -6.01 -27.44 14.80
C PRO A 67 -5.44 -26.14 14.23
N MET A 68 -5.97 -25.71 13.10
CA MET A 68 -5.56 -24.48 12.43
C MET A 68 -6.08 -23.25 13.18
N ARG A 69 -5.26 -22.23 13.33
CA ARG A 69 -5.65 -20.94 13.90
C ARG A 69 -6.71 -20.24 13.03
N ASP A 70 -7.72 -19.63 13.65
CA ASP A 70 -8.84 -18.96 12.95
C ASP A 70 -8.34 -17.88 11.98
N ALA A 71 -7.38 -17.05 12.39
CA ALA A 71 -6.80 -16.02 11.54
C ALA A 71 -6.11 -16.59 10.27
N LEU A 72 -5.43 -17.72 10.38
CA LEU A 72 -4.81 -18.40 9.25
C LEU A 72 -5.86 -19.10 8.37
N ALA A 73 -6.90 -19.67 8.99
CA ALA A 73 -8.02 -20.26 8.26
C ALA A 73 -8.77 -19.22 7.42
N ARG A 74 -8.96 -18.01 7.92
CA ARG A 74 -9.55 -16.89 7.16
C ARG A 74 -8.69 -16.51 5.94
N ARG A 75 -7.38 -16.51 6.06
CA ARG A 75 -6.46 -16.27 4.93
C ARG A 75 -6.51 -17.41 3.90
N MET A 76 -6.61 -18.64 4.35
CA MET A 76 -6.82 -19.79 3.46
C MET A 76 -8.16 -19.68 2.71
N ASP A 77 -9.22 -19.33 3.41
CA ASP A 77 -10.54 -19.13 2.84
C ASP A 77 -10.54 -18.06 1.74
N TYR A 78 -9.86 -16.95 2.00
CA TYR A 78 -9.64 -15.90 1.02
C TYR A 78 -8.89 -16.42 -0.23
N ALA A 79 -7.79 -17.14 -0.04
CA ALA A 79 -7.03 -17.72 -1.15
C ALA A 79 -7.87 -18.73 -1.98
N ILE A 80 -8.68 -19.55 -1.32
CA ILE A 80 -9.60 -20.48 -1.96
C ILE A 80 -10.69 -19.74 -2.76
N ARG A 81 -11.30 -18.71 -2.19
CA ARG A 81 -12.29 -17.87 -2.89
C ARG A 81 -11.72 -17.25 -4.16
N ARG A 82 -10.51 -16.69 -4.10
CA ARG A 82 -9.83 -16.13 -5.27
C ARG A 82 -9.53 -17.20 -6.33
N SER A 83 -9.01 -18.32 -5.92
CA SER A 83 -8.73 -19.45 -6.79
C SER A 83 -10.00 -19.99 -7.48
N LYS A 84 -11.16 -19.97 -6.79
CA LYS A 84 -12.46 -20.31 -7.37
C LYS A 84 -12.93 -19.24 -8.37
N ALA A 85 -12.82 -17.98 -8.01
CA ALA A 85 -13.24 -16.86 -8.87
C ALA A 85 -12.46 -16.83 -10.19
N SER A 86 -11.17 -17.16 -10.19
CA SER A 86 -10.37 -17.28 -11.41
C SER A 86 -10.64 -18.56 -12.21
N GLY A 87 -11.37 -19.52 -11.65
CA GLY A 87 -11.59 -20.84 -12.23
C GLY A 87 -10.41 -21.82 -12.06
N ALA A 88 -9.33 -21.41 -11.43
CA ALA A 88 -8.14 -22.25 -11.22
C ALA A 88 -8.39 -23.39 -10.23
N TRP A 89 -9.25 -23.17 -9.23
CA TRP A 89 -9.53 -24.15 -8.18
C TRP A 89 -10.06 -25.48 -8.72
N GLY A 90 -10.99 -25.45 -9.67
CA GLY A 90 -11.57 -26.62 -10.28
C GLY A 90 -10.57 -27.49 -11.07
N ARG A 91 -9.47 -26.91 -11.51
CA ARG A 91 -8.43 -27.58 -12.30
C ARG A 91 -7.34 -28.24 -11.45
N LYS A 92 -7.30 -27.99 -10.13
CA LYS A 92 -6.26 -28.53 -9.23
C LYS A 92 -6.52 -29.97 -8.84
N LEU A 93 -5.44 -30.75 -8.79
CA LEU A 93 -5.37 -32.07 -8.20
C LEU A 93 -4.86 -32.00 -6.77
N ALA A 94 -3.80 -31.23 -6.55
CA ALA A 94 -3.21 -31.08 -5.24
C ALA A 94 -2.71 -29.64 -5.01
N ARG A 95 -2.76 -29.21 -3.76
CA ARG A 95 -2.20 -27.95 -3.26
C ARG A 95 -1.62 -28.16 -1.87
N TYR A 96 -0.37 -27.76 -1.68
CA TYR A 96 0.36 -27.89 -0.44
C TYR A 96 0.91 -26.54 -0.02
N VAL A 97 0.89 -26.28 1.29
CA VAL A 97 1.58 -25.15 1.92
C VAL A 97 2.50 -25.66 3.00
N PHE A 98 3.80 -25.45 2.81
CA PHE A 98 4.84 -25.97 3.69
C PHE A 98 5.19 -24.98 4.81
N SER A 99 4.79 -23.72 4.72
CA SER A 99 4.88 -22.72 5.77
C SER A 99 3.70 -22.81 6.74
N ALA A 100 3.39 -24.00 7.22
CA ALA A 100 2.30 -24.26 8.16
C ALA A 100 2.76 -24.15 9.62
N ASP A 101 1.79 -24.13 10.57
CA ASP A 101 2.09 -24.09 12.00
C ASP A 101 2.69 -25.43 12.50
N SER A 102 2.40 -26.54 11.80
CA SER A 102 2.90 -27.86 12.15
C SER A 102 3.20 -28.72 10.93
N GLU A 103 4.03 -29.76 11.13
CA GLU A 103 4.32 -30.76 10.09
C GLU A 103 3.04 -31.53 9.68
N ALA A 104 2.14 -31.79 10.60
CA ALA A 104 0.86 -32.45 10.31
C ALA A 104 -0.03 -31.61 9.39
N GLN A 105 -0.08 -30.31 9.58
CA GLN A 105 -0.84 -29.39 8.71
C GLN A 105 -0.24 -29.32 7.31
N GLN A 106 1.09 -29.24 7.17
CA GLN A 106 1.74 -29.13 5.86
C GLN A 106 1.59 -30.40 5.00
N GLN A 107 1.29 -31.53 5.60
CA GLN A 107 1.09 -32.79 4.87
C GLN A 107 -0.30 -32.89 4.24
N ILE A 108 -1.22 -32.01 4.60
CA ILE A 108 -2.59 -32.02 4.08
C ILE A 108 -2.62 -31.46 2.64
N ASN A 109 -3.19 -32.21 1.71
CA ASN A 109 -3.61 -31.64 0.43
C ASN A 109 -4.82 -30.72 0.62
N ILE A 110 -4.61 -29.43 0.53
CA ILE A 110 -5.64 -28.40 0.77
C ILE A 110 -6.80 -28.55 -0.24
N ARG A 111 -6.51 -28.99 -1.48
CA ARG A 111 -7.55 -29.16 -2.51
C ARG A 111 -8.52 -30.29 -2.18
N ASN A 112 -8.00 -31.39 -1.66
CA ASN A 112 -8.81 -32.56 -1.31
C ASN A 112 -8.14 -33.32 -0.14
N PRO A 113 -8.40 -32.93 1.12
CA PRO A 113 -7.86 -33.58 2.27
C PRO A 113 -8.12 -35.10 2.28
N GLY A 114 -7.07 -35.90 2.50
CA GLY A 114 -7.17 -37.36 2.46
C GLY A 114 -6.79 -37.97 1.09
N THR A 115 -6.80 -37.19 0.01
CA THR A 115 -6.35 -37.65 -1.33
C THR A 115 -5.05 -36.93 -1.67
N TYR A 116 -4.01 -37.69 -2.00
CA TYR A 116 -2.68 -37.12 -2.28
C TYR A 116 -2.08 -36.31 -1.13
N ASN A 117 -2.38 -36.67 0.12
CA ASN A 117 -1.67 -36.11 1.26
C ASN A 117 -0.20 -36.55 1.21
N LEU A 118 0.68 -35.67 1.73
CA LEU A 118 2.11 -35.94 1.72
C LEU A 118 2.48 -37.04 2.70
N THR A 119 3.30 -37.98 2.24
CA THR A 119 3.94 -39.01 3.06
C THR A 119 5.44 -38.70 3.19
N LYS A 120 5.90 -38.59 4.41
CA LYS A 120 7.32 -38.32 4.74
C LYS A 120 8.14 -39.58 4.47
N VAL A 121 9.22 -39.42 3.69
CA VAL A 121 10.21 -40.48 3.42
C VAL A 121 11.59 -39.97 3.88
N GLY A 122 12.28 -40.77 4.66
CA GLY A 122 13.54 -40.37 5.26
C GLY A 122 13.37 -39.26 6.31
N THR A 123 14.29 -38.31 6.35
CA THR A 123 14.37 -37.24 7.36
C THR A 123 14.36 -35.84 6.74
N PRO A 124 13.36 -35.47 5.91
CA PRO A 124 13.27 -34.08 5.53
C PRO A 124 12.94 -33.23 6.77
N THR A 125 13.43 -32.00 6.77
CA THR A 125 13.27 -31.07 7.89
C THR A 125 12.10 -30.15 7.63
N PHE A 126 11.17 -30.13 8.56
CA PHE A 126 10.10 -29.12 8.64
C PHE A 126 10.50 -28.06 9.67
N THR A 127 10.34 -26.80 9.30
CA THR A 127 10.45 -25.66 10.23
C THR A 127 9.13 -24.95 10.27
N ALA A 128 8.48 -24.93 11.44
CA ALA A 128 7.18 -24.29 11.62
C ALA A 128 7.22 -22.85 11.10
N ASN A 129 6.18 -22.47 10.35
CA ASN A 129 6.00 -21.17 9.71
C ASN A 129 7.08 -20.74 8.69
N ASP A 130 8.03 -21.63 8.34
CA ASP A 130 9.14 -21.24 7.47
C ASP A 130 9.33 -22.18 6.25
N GLY A 131 8.84 -23.40 6.32
CA GLY A 131 8.87 -24.32 5.17
C GLY A 131 9.65 -25.60 5.42
N ILE A 132 9.97 -26.30 4.32
CA ILE A 132 10.64 -27.60 4.33
C ILE A 132 11.97 -27.57 3.58
N THR A 133 12.91 -28.37 4.03
CA THR A 133 14.20 -28.58 3.38
C THR A 133 14.69 -30.00 3.61
N THR A 134 15.75 -30.42 2.93
CA THR A 134 16.48 -31.69 3.22
C THR A 134 17.99 -31.52 3.01
N ALA A 135 18.75 -32.27 3.76
CA ALA A 135 20.22 -32.39 3.58
C ALA A 135 20.62 -33.71 2.93
N ALA A 136 19.71 -34.65 2.72
CA ALA A 136 20.01 -36.01 2.24
C ALA A 136 19.20 -36.35 0.99
N ASN A 137 19.89 -37.03 0.05
CA ASN A 137 19.31 -37.43 -1.25
C ASN A 137 18.19 -38.47 -1.15
N THR A 138 17.96 -39.06 0.03
CA THR A 138 16.94 -40.08 0.27
C THR A 138 15.76 -39.56 1.07
N SER A 139 15.71 -38.24 1.34
CA SER A 139 14.71 -37.60 2.19
C SER A 139 13.87 -36.64 1.39
N TYR A 140 12.53 -36.89 1.32
CA TYR A 140 11.56 -36.15 0.53
C TYR A 140 10.16 -36.35 1.08
N TYR A 141 9.19 -35.66 0.50
CA TYR A 141 7.76 -35.93 0.71
C TYR A 141 7.16 -36.51 -0.57
N ASP A 142 6.54 -37.69 -0.48
CA ASP A 142 5.80 -38.29 -1.57
C ASP A 142 4.35 -37.81 -1.54
N THR A 143 3.85 -37.31 -2.67
CA THR A 143 2.48 -36.82 -2.78
C THR A 143 1.46 -37.93 -2.98
N GLY A 144 1.89 -39.11 -3.38
CA GLY A 144 1.00 -40.18 -3.87
C GLY A 144 0.27 -39.84 -5.18
N CYS A 145 0.45 -38.62 -5.71
CA CYS A 145 -0.15 -38.20 -6.98
C CYS A 145 0.67 -38.76 -8.15
N PRO A 146 0.11 -39.67 -8.96
CA PRO A 146 0.88 -40.28 -10.05
C PRO A 146 1.04 -39.31 -11.22
N LEU A 147 2.11 -39.45 -11.98
CA LEU A 147 2.41 -38.62 -13.15
C LEU A 147 1.27 -38.63 -14.17
N THR A 148 0.60 -39.78 -14.32
CA THR A 148 -0.57 -39.94 -15.25
C THR A 148 -1.83 -39.19 -14.80
N ALA A 149 -1.88 -38.72 -13.52
CA ALA A 149 -3.03 -37.91 -13.06
C ALA A 149 -3.07 -36.54 -13.73
N VAL A 150 -1.94 -36.06 -14.25
CA VAL A 150 -1.85 -34.85 -15.07
C VAL A 150 -1.77 -35.22 -16.54
N GLY A 151 -2.49 -34.51 -17.41
CA GLY A 151 -2.41 -34.70 -18.84
C GLY A 151 -1.01 -34.38 -19.38
N ARG A 152 -0.48 -35.21 -20.28
CA ARG A 152 0.83 -34.98 -20.90
C ARG A 152 0.94 -33.60 -21.54
N ASP A 153 -0.14 -33.13 -22.16
CA ASP A 153 -0.21 -31.88 -22.89
C ASP A 153 -1.17 -30.87 -22.22
N ASP A 154 -1.64 -31.16 -21.00
CA ASP A 154 -2.57 -30.32 -20.23
C ASP A 154 -2.18 -30.31 -18.74
N HIS A 155 -1.17 -29.54 -18.36
CA HIS A 155 -0.77 -29.43 -16.96
C HIS A 155 -0.10 -28.11 -16.59
N SER A 156 -0.17 -27.81 -15.30
CA SER A 156 0.57 -26.77 -14.61
C SER A 156 1.09 -27.30 -13.29
N VAL A 157 2.40 -27.23 -13.07
CA VAL A 157 3.04 -27.66 -11.83
C VAL A 157 4.01 -26.58 -11.38
N GLU A 158 3.88 -26.10 -10.14
CA GLU A 158 4.77 -25.10 -9.60
C GLU A 158 5.19 -25.40 -8.17
N VAL A 159 6.36 -24.91 -7.80
CA VAL A 159 6.85 -24.83 -6.42
C VAL A 159 7.10 -23.40 -6.00
N TYR A 160 6.92 -23.11 -4.71
CA TYR A 160 7.34 -21.86 -4.09
C TYR A 160 8.67 -22.07 -3.34
N SER A 161 9.74 -21.60 -3.93
CA SER A 161 11.06 -21.61 -3.31
C SER A 161 11.29 -20.35 -2.46
N LEU A 162 11.91 -20.53 -1.29
CA LEU A 162 12.28 -19.45 -0.37
C LEU A 162 13.75 -19.07 -0.45
N SER A 163 14.58 -19.89 -1.07
CA SER A 163 16.03 -19.67 -1.09
C SER A 163 16.54 -19.39 -2.50
N ALA A 164 17.53 -18.51 -2.57
CA ALA A 164 18.21 -18.14 -3.80
C ALA A 164 19.43 -19.01 -4.10
N THR A 165 19.67 -20.09 -3.35
CA THR A 165 20.83 -20.96 -3.50
C THR A 165 20.81 -21.72 -4.83
N ALA A 166 21.80 -21.53 -5.66
CA ALA A 166 21.98 -22.26 -6.91
C ALA A 166 22.40 -23.71 -6.67
N GLY A 167 22.01 -24.63 -7.55
CA GLY A 167 22.41 -26.02 -7.48
C GLY A 167 21.65 -26.90 -8.49
N THR A 168 22.20 -28.04 -8.80
CA THR A 168 21.64 -29.03 -9.76
C THR A 168 20.50 -29.86 -9.17
N LEU A 169 19.95 -29.45 -8.04
CA LEU A 169 19.00 -30.19 -7.23
C LEU A 169 17.56 -29.98 -7.70
N ILE A 170 16.73 -31.00 -7.62
CA ILE A 170 15.31 -30.96 -8.03
C ILE A 170 14.42 -30.58 -6.87
N ASP A 171 13.63 -29.55 -7.03
CA ASP A 171 12.71 -29.06 -6.01
C ASP A 171 11.43 -29.90 -5.94
N MET A 172 10.91 -30.31 -7.09
CA MET A 172 9.75 -31.19 -7.20
C MET A 172 9.74 -31.91 -8.55
N GLY A 173 9.22 -33.12 -8.59
CA GLY A 173 8.99 -33.80 -9.87
C GLY A 173 8.61 -35.27 -9.78
N ALA A 174 8.29 -35.83 -10.93
CA ALA A 174 8.05 -37.23 -11.21
C ALA A 174 8.64 -37.56 -12.58
N ARG A 175 9.46 -38.61 -12.67
CA ARG A 175 10.08 -39.09 -13.91
C ARG A 175 10.05 -40.61 -13.95
N ASP A 176 9.89 -41.15 -15.14
CA ASP A 176 10.08 -42.60 -15.38
C ASP A 176 11.55 -43.02 -15.43
N SER A 177 11.83 -44.31 -15.63
CA SER A 177 13.18 -44.87 -15.70
C SER A 177 14.01 -44.33 -16.86
N ALA A 178 13.38 -43.85 -17.93
CA ALA A 178 14.01 -43.15 -19.05
C ALA A 178 14.22 -41.66 -18.82
N GLY A 179 13.79 -41.11 -17.66
CA GLY A 179 13.91 -39.73 -17.31
C GLY A 179 12.83 -38.83 -17.93
N VAL A 180 11.79 -39.41 -18.53
CA VAL A 180 10.67 -38.65 -19.08
C VAL A 180 9.67 -38.31 -17.97
N GLY A 181 9.25 -37.04 -17.89
CA GLY A 181 8.28 -36.60 -16.89
C GLY A 181 8.32 -35.11 -16.65
N ILE A 182 7.90 -34.71 -15.46
CA ILE A 182 7.87 -33.31 -15.02
C ILE A 182 8.88 -33.14 -13.88
N SER A 183 9.72 -32.10 -13.96
CA SER A 183 10.60 -31.75 -12.87
C SER A 183 10.95 -30.26 -12.87
N ILE A 184 11.15 -29.74 -11.68
CA ILE A 184 11.46 -28.33 -11.43
C ILE A 184 12.76 -28.25 -10.64
N ASN A 185 13.74 -27.55 -11.22
CA ASN A 185 14.86 -26.99 -10.52
C ASN A 185 14.76 -25.47 -10.62
N SER A 186 14.22 -24.81 -9.62
CA SER A 186 13.90 -23.39 -9.66
C SER A 186 15.15 -22.49 -9.75
N LYS A 187 16.35 -23.03 -9.47
CA LYS A 187 17.62 -22.32 -9.66
C LYS A 187 18.78 -23.29 -9.87
N ALA A 188 19.05 -23.67 -11.10
CA ALA A 188 20.13 -24.59 -11.44
C ALA A 188 21.51 -23.95 -11.34
N THR A 189 21.65 -22.68 -11.74
CA THR A 189 22.88 -21.89 -11.62
C THR A 189 22.56 -20.52 -11.01
N SER A 190 23.56 -19.67 -10.86
CA SER A 190 23.33 -18.28 -10.42
C SER A 190 22.35 -17.50 -11.30
N ALA A 191 22.12 -17.98 -12.50
CA ALA A 191 21.37 -17.29 -13.53
C ALA A 191 20.30 -18.12 -14.24
N THR A 192 20.16 -19.42 -13.98
CA THR A 192 19.25 -20.29 -14.74
C THR A 192 18.38 -21.16 -13.85
N ALA A 193 17.16 -21.44 -14.28
CA ALA A 193 16.37 -22.58 -13.81
C ALA A 193 16.35 -23.67 -14.87
N VAL A 194 16.12 -24.91 -14.45
CA VAL A 194 15.95 -26.05 -15.37
C VAL A 194 14.60 -26.69 -15.10
N MET A 195 13.78 -26.77 -16.12
CA MET A 195 12.46 -27.35 -16.03
C MET A 195 12.26 -28.41 -17.13
N GLN A 196 11.50 -29.45 -16.79
CA GLN A 196 11.15 -30.50 -17.69
C GLN A 196 9.65 -30.71 -17.66
N SER A 197 9.09 -31.01 -18.81
CA SER A 197 7.66 -31.22 -18.96
C SER A 197 7.42 -32.24 -20.05
N TYR A 198 7.39 -33.53 -19.67
CA TYR A 198 7.21 -34.67 -20.60
C TYR A 198 8.18 -34.64 -21.79
N THR A 199 9.40 -34.24 -21.58
CA THR A 199 10.44 -34.23 -22.61
C THR A 199 11.40 -35.43 -22.40
N ALA A 200 12.07 -35.87 -23.45
CA ALA A 200 13.26 -36.69 -23.34
C ALA A 200 14.30 -36.00 -22.44
N PRO A 201 15.36 -36.69 -21.95
CA PRO A 201 16.24 -36.17 -20.89
C PRO A 201 16.87 -34.78 -21.09
N ALA A 202 16.63 -34.12 -22.22
CA ALA A 202 17.06 -32.75 -22.48
C ALA A 202 16.21 -31.77 -21.66
N SER A 203 16.76 -31.25 -20.61
CA SER A 203 16.15 -30.17 -19.82
C SER A 203 15.93 -28.92 -20.67
N ILE A 204 14.74 -28.32 -20.57
CA ILE A 204 14.50 -27.01 -21.17
C ILE A 204 15.12 -25.98 -20.25
N ASN A 205 16.15 -25.33 -20.75
CA ASN A 205 16.78 -24.20 -20.08
C ASN A 205 16.10 -22.93 -20.63
N PRO A 206 15.29 -22.21 -19.85
CA PRO A 206 14.84 -20.91 -20.28
C PRO A 206 16.06 -20.02 -20.46
N ALA A 207 16.39 -19.74 -21.69
CA ALA A 207 17.68 -19.21 -22.14
C ALA A 207 17.99 -17.77 -21.69
N THR A 208 17.15 -17.17 -20.87
CA THR A 208 17.41 -15.82 -20.36
C THR A 208 17.59 -15.86 -18.84
N ALA A 209 18.80 -16.05 -18.49
CA ALA A 209 19.39 -16.04 -17.16
C ALA A 209 18.97 -14.89 -16.25
N ALA A 210 18.50 -13.82 -16.83
CA ALA A 210 18.25 -12.56 -16.15
C ALA A 210 17.03 -12.57 -15.21
N HIS A 211 16.13 -13.54 -15.32
CA HIS A 211 14.81 -13.51 -14.64
C HIS A 211 14.72 -14.38 -13.36
N TRP A 212 15.77 -15.08 -12.95
CA TRP A 212 15.68 -16.04 -11.87
C TRP A 212 16.39 -15.59 -10.60
N THR A 213 15.62 -15.21 -9.60
CA THR A 213 16.15 -14.98 -8.24
C THR A 213 16.26 -16.27 -7.44
N GLY A 214 15.62 -17.37 -7.87
CA GLY A 214 15.53 -18.63 -7.16
C GLY A 214 14.52 -18.62 -6.01
N SER A 215 13.85 -17.52 -5.73
CA SER A 215 12.76 -17.44 -4.76
C SER A 215 11.43 -17.13 -5.46
N GLY A 216 10.32 -17.63 -4.88
CA GLY A 216 8.97 -17.44 -5.42
C GLY A 216 8.40 -18.63 -6.15
N TRP A 217 7.18 -18.49 -6.70
CA TRP A 217 6.52 -19.53 -7.49
C TRP A 217 7.17 -19.72 -8.85
N ALA A 218 7.49 -20.94 -9.21
CA ALA A 218 8.12 -21.26 -10.48
C ALA A 218 7.71 -22.65 -10.98
N GLY A 219 7.49 -22.79 -12.26
CA GLY A 219 7.19 -24.09 -12.87
C GLY A 219 6.87 -24.08 -14.35
N PRO A 220 6.82 -25.28 -14.95
CA PRO A 220 6.41 -25.50 -16.33
C PRO A 220 4.90 -25.64 -16.47
N HIS A 221 4.38 -25.14 -17.59
CA HIS A 221 2.99 -25.25 -17.97
C HIS A 221 2.87 -25.68 -19.43
N ARG A 222 2.01 -26.66 -19.72
CA ARG A 222 1.82 -27.18 -21.06
C ARG A 222 0.34 -27.24 -21.41
N ASN A 223 -0.02 -26.70 -22.57
CA ASN A 223 -1.36 -26.76 -23.13
C ASN A 223 -1.38 -27.40 -24.52
N SER A 224 -0.24 -27.88 -25.01
CA SER A 224 -0.11 -28.55 -26.29
C SER A 224 1.11 -29.46 -26.34
N GLY A 225 1.18 -30.41 -27.24
CA GLY A 225 2.30 -31.29 -27.45
C GLY A 225 3.58 -30.62 -27.98
N ALA A 226 3.49 -29.37 -28.42
CA ALA A 226 4.58 -28.71 -29.16
C ALA A 226 5.36 -27.66 -28.34
N ALA A 227 4.79 -27.13 -27.25
CA ALA A 227 5.42 -26.03 -26.50
C ALA A 227 5.06 -26.05 -25.02
N ILE A 228 5.91 -25.41 -24.20
CA ILE A 228 5.65 -25.10 -22.79
C ILE A 228 5.83 -23.63 -22.50
N ASP A 229 5.04 -23.11 -21.55
CA ASP A 229 5.32 -21.85 -20.87
C ASP A 229 6.12 -22.13 -19.61
N VAL A 230 6.99 -21.22 -19.24
CA VAL A 230 7.68 -21.23 -17.95
C VAL A 230 7.32 -19.95 -17.19
N THR A 231 6.92 -20.12 -15.94
CA THR A 231 6.53 -19.00 -15.10
C THR A 231 7.47 -18.76 -13.94
N HIS A 232 7.49 -17.50 -13.51
CA HIS A 232 8.06 -17.06 -12.25
C HIS A 232 7.13 -16.03 -11.63
N HIS A 233 6.72 -16.22 -10.37
CA HIS A 233 5.70 -15.41 -9.70
C HIS A 233 4.35 -15.28 -10.44
N GLY A 234 3.94 -16.33 -11.17
CA GLY A 234 2.73 -16.32 -11.96
C GLY A 234 2.85 -15.58 -13.31
N ILE A 235 3.99 -14.97 -13.58
CA ILE A 235 4.28 -14.28 -14.85
C ILE A 235 4.98 -15.23 -15.80
N VAL A 236 4.56 -15.26 -17.05
CA VAL A 236 5.21 -16.04 -18.09
C VAL A 236 6.55 -15.36 -18.46
N VAL A 237 7.65 -15.94 -18.02
CA VAL A 237 9.01 -15.42 -18.28
C VAL A 237 9.63 -16.00 -19.54
N ALA A 238 9.12 -17.17 -19.99
CA ALA A 238 9.51 -17.77 -21.25
C ALA A 238 8.27 -18.42 -21.88
N PRO A 239 7.59 -17.71 -22.82
CA PRO A 239 6.39 -18.21 -23.47
C PRO A 239 6.73 -19.15 -24.62
N ALA A 240 5.88 -20.18 -24.81
CA ALA A 240 5.85 -21.04 -25.98
C ALA A 240 7.24 -21.61 -26.38
N LEU A 241 8.06 -21.99 -25.38
CA LEU A 241 9.32 -22.67 -25.66
C LEU A 241 9.05 -23.96 -26.43
N ALA A 242 9.67 -24.12 -27.59
CA ALA A 242 9.53 -25.31 -28.42
C ALA A 242 9.96 -26.55 -27.65
N SER A 243 9.03 -27.48 -27.49
CA SER A 243 9.24 -28.69 -26.69
C SER A 243 8.21 -29.74 -27.05
N THR A 244 8.61 -30.72 -27.84
CA THR A 244 7.75 -31.88 -28.18
C THR A 244 7.60 -32.78 -26.95
N SER A 245 6.35 -33.10 -26.60
CA SER A 245 6.07 -34.04 -25.52
C SER A 245 6.32 -35.49 -25.95
N VAL A 246 6.81 -36.29 -25.02
CA VAL A 246 7.12 -37.72 -25.22
C VAL A 246 6.33 -38.54 -24.21
N ALA A 247 5.85 -39.70 -24.58
CA ALA A 247 5.17 -40.64 -23.69
C ALA A 247 6.15 -41.28 -22.71
N THR A 248 5.67 -41.59 -21.50
CA THR A 248 6.45 -42.36 -20.51
C THR A 248 6.70 -43.77 -20.98
N VAL A 249 7.78 -44.39 -20.49
CA VAL A 249 8.19 -45.76 -20.86
C VAL A 249 7.21 -46.78 -20.26
N GLY A 250 6.68 -47.68 -21.09
CA GLY A 250 6.16 -48.98 -20.71
C GLY A 250 5.14 -49.04 -19.56
N GLY A 251 4.35 -47.99 -19.34
CA GLY A 251 3.37 -48.02 -18.26
C GLY A 251 3.89 -47.65 -16.89
N GLU A 252 5.13 -47.17 -16.77
CA GLU A 252 5.63 -46.57 -15.53
C GLU A 252 4.82 -45.33 -15.12
N ASN A 253 4.44 -45.28 -13.86
CA ASN A 253 3.60 -44.21 -13.31
C ASN A 253 4.14 -43.70 -11.99
N PRO A 254 5.32 -43.03 -12.00
CA PRO A 254 5.93 -42.50 -10.80
C PRO A 254 5.07 -41.40 -10.18
N THR A 255 5.12 -41.29 -8.84
CA THR A 255 4.44 -40.23 -8.11
C THR A 255 5.31 -38.97 -8.00
N PHE A 256 4.65 -37.82 -7.88
CA PHE A 256 5.34 -36.56 -7.63
C PHE A 256 5.97 -36.56 -6.22
N ARG A 257 7.22 -36.16 -6.15
CA ARG A 257 7.97 -35.97 -4.91
C ARG A 257 8.29 -34.50 -4.73
N VAL A 258 8.11 -33.98 -3.51
CA VAL A 258 8.57 -32.64 -3.11
C VAL A 258 9.92 -32.80 -2.41
N LEU A 259 10.86 -31.91 -2.66
CA LEU A 259 12.28 -31.99 -2.34
C LEU A 259 13.05 -33.05 -3.15
N GLY A 260 12.51 -33.49 -4.24
CA GLY A 260 13.16 -34.48 -5.11
C GLY A 260 12.34 -34.85 -6.32
N VAL A 261 12.73 -35.90 -7.01
CA VAL A 261 12.04 -36.46 -8.16
C VAL A 261 12.08 -37.98 -8.14
N ALA A 262 10.98 -38.64 -8.48
CA ALA A 262 10.95 -40.08 -8.66
C ALA A 262 11.90 -40.52 -9.81
N GLY A 263 12.58 -41.62 -9.65
CA GLY A 263 13.56 -42.09 -10.63
C GLY A 263 14.94 -41.43 -10.57
N SER A 264 15.20 -40.56 -9.59
CA SER A 264 16.49 -39.91 -9.38
C SER A 264 16.87 -39.81 -7.90
N THR A 265 18.16 -39.81 -7.64
CA THR A 265 18.71 -39.54 -6.30
C THR A 265 18.93 -38.03 -6.02
N ALA A 266 18.62 -37.16 -6.99
CA ALA A 266 18.79 -35.72 -6.81
C ALA A 266 17.71 -35.17 -5.91
N THR A 267 18.11 -34.50 -4.85
CA THR A 267 17.22 -33.76 -3.93
C THR A 267 17.71 -32.32 -3.74
N THR A 268 16.86 -31.44 -3.25
CA THR A 268 17.22 -30.05 -3.03
C THR A 268 17.58 -29.78 -1.57
N THR A 269 18.56 -28.91 -1.35
CA THR A 269 18.81 -28.27 -0.05
C THR A 269 18.07 -26.93 0.07
N ARG A 270 17.34 -26.54 -0.95
CA ARG A 270 16.54 -25.31 -0.92
C ARG A 270 15.36 -25.46 0.05
N LYS A 271 14.96 -24.34 0.58
CA LYS A 271 13.78 -24.25 1.42
C LYS A 271 12.56 -23.99 0.56
N LEU A 272 11.53 -24.83 0.67
CA LEU A 272 10.27 -24.69 -0.06
C LEU A 272 9.13 -24.30 0.88
N ALA A 273 8.22 -23.43 0.41
CA ALA A 273 7.07 -22.96 1.16
C ALA A 273 5.71 -23.45 0.62
N GLY A 274 5.67 -23.97 -0.59
CA GLY A 274 4.44 -24.51 -1.18
C GLY A 274 4.65 -25.20 -2.51
N ALA A 275 3.62 -25.92 -2.97
CA ALA A 275 3.58 -26.55 -4.28
C ALA A 275 2.14 -26.76 -4.74
N TYR A 276 1.92 -26.87 -6.05
CA TYR A 276 0.65 -27.38 -6.60
C TYR A 276 0.85 -28.21 -7.86
N ILE A 277 -0.16 -29.05 -8.11
CA ILE A 277 -0.30 -29.90 -9.30
C ILE A 277 -1.71 -29.66 -9.84
N SER A 278 -1.84 -29.33 -11.12
CA SER A 278 -3.13 -29.07 -11.77
C SER A 278 -3.11 -29.41 -13.26
N ALA A 279 -4.30 -29.50 -13.88
CA ALA A 279 -4.43 -29.31 -15.31
C ALA A 279 -3.97 -27.89 -15.68
N TYR A 280 -3.72 -27.62 -16.95
CA TYR A 280 -3.18 -26.34 -17.42
C TYR A 280 -3.97 -25.14 -16.89
N LEU A 281 -3.28 -24.18 -16.36
CA LEU A 281 -3.82 -22.88 -15.94
C LEU A 281 -3.43 -21.81 -16.96
N THR A 282 -4.36 -20.94 -17.30
CA THR A 282 -4.06 -19.77 -18.13
C THR A 282 -3.10 -18.81 -17.42
N PRO A 283 -2.40 -17.91 -18.13
CA PRO A 283 -1.54 -16.91 -17.50
C PRO A 283 -2.25 -16.08 -16.41
N ALA A 284 -3.49 -15.65 -16.63
CA ALA A 284 -4.28 -14.92 -15.64
C ALA A 284 -4.57 -15.78 -14.39
N GLN A 285 -4.95 -17.05 -14.57
CA GLN A 285 -5.17 -17.97 -13.45
C GLN A 285 -3.90 -18.21 -12.65
N ARG A 286 -2.75 -18.33 -13.31
CA ARG A 286 -1.45 -18.50 -12.62
C ARG A 286 -1.07 -17.26 -11.79
N ALA A 287 -1.27 -16.07 -12.34
CA ALA A 287 -1.03 -14.82 -11.62
C ALA A 287 -1.88 -14.71 -10.35
N GLU A 288 -3.18 -15.03 -10.46
CA GLU A 288 -4.09 -15.08 -9.32
C GLU A 288 -3.66 -16.11 -8.26
N GLU A 289 -3.27 -17.30 -8.69
CA GLU A 289 -2.78 -18.36 -7.82
C GLU A 289 -1.50 -17.94 -7.08
N ALA A 290 -0.55 -17.40 -7.82
CA ALA A 290 0.70 -16.93 -7.23
C ALA A 290 0.46 -15.86 -6.16
N ALA A 291 -0.41 -14.89 -6.43
CA ALA A 291 -0.73 -13.83 -5.49
C ALA A 291 -1.49 -14.34 -4.26
N ALA A 292 -2.60 -15.04 -4.46
CA ALA A 292 -3.45 -15.52 -3.38
C ALA A 292 -2.70 -16.43 -2.38
N TRP A 293 -1.90 -17.34 -2.90
CA TRP A 293 -1.17 -18.28 -2.07
C TRP A 293 0.16 -17.74 -1.54
N THR A 294 0.74 -16.73 -2.19
CA THR A 294 1.84 -15.97 -1.59
C THR A 294 1.34 -15.20 -0.37
N ASP A 295 0.16 -14.57 -0.45
CA ASP A 295 -0.44 -13.90 0.71
C ASP A 295 -0.64 -14.86 1.89
N TYR A 296 -1.23 -16.02 1.66
CA TYR A 296 -1.37 -17.04 2.69
C TYR A 296 0.00 -17.45 3.28
N THR A 297 0.99 -17.70 2.42
CA THR A 297 2.33 -18.10 2.85
C THR A 297 3.04 -16.99 3.64
N GLU A 298 2.90 -15.74 3.23
CA GLU A 298 3.44 -14.59 3.97
C GLU A 298 2.77 -14.47 5.35
N CYS A 299 1.45 -14.67 5.44
CA CYS A 299 0.74 -14.71 6.70
C CYS A 299 1.22 -15.85 7.61
N ALA A 300 1.38 -17.06 7.07
CA ALA A 300 1.90 -18.19 7.83
C ALA A 300 3.31 -17.93 8.36
N ARG A 301 4.15 -17.29 7.57
CA ARG A 301 5.57 -17.04 7.90
C ARG A 301 5.78 -15.85 8.82
N PHE A 302 5.18 -14.72 8.51
CA PHE A 302 5.47 -13.46 9.20
C PHE A 302 4.43 -13.10 10.27
N GLY A 303 3.23 -13.58 10.14
CA GLY A 303 2.12 -13.39 11.07
C GLY A 303 0.79 -13.34 10.34
N ALA A 304 -0.23 -13.91 10.97
CA ALA A 304 -1.61 -13.88 10.51
C ALA A 304 -2.44 -13.02 11.47
N PRO A 305 -2.53 -11.70 11.27
CA PRO A 305 -3.36 -10.85 12.10
C PRO A 305 -4.83 -11.24 11.95
N TYR A 306 -5.61 -11.06 13.02
CA TYR A 306 -7.04 -11.21 12.94
C TYR A 306 -7.62 -10.03 12.13
N ILE A 307 -8.18 -10.35 10.97
CA ILE A 307 -8.84 -9.36 10.11
C ILE A 307 -10.27 -9.84 9.88
N GLU A 308 -11.23 -8.97 10.18
CA GLU A 308 -12.65 -9.19 9.93
C GLU A 308 -13.09 -8.38 8.71
N GLU A 309 -13.66 -9.07 7.74
CA GLU A 309 -14.07 -8.47 6.46
C GLU A 309 -15.31 -7.59 6.60
N ILE A 310 -15.53 -6.71 5.62
CA ILE A 310 -16.69 -5.83 5.55
C ILE A 310 -18.00 -6.65 5.61
N GLY A 311 -18.91 -6.21 6.47
CA GLY A 311 -20.23 -6.81 6.63
C GLY A 311 -20.23 -8.24 7.22
N LYS A 312 -19.08 -8.71 7.74
CA LYS A 312 -18.95 -10.04 8.34
C LYS A 312 -18.45 -9.92 9.79
N GLY A 313 -19.08 -10.64 10.69
CA GLY A 313 -18.71 -10.68 12.10
C GLY A 313 -19.64 -9.86 13.01
N SER A 314 -19.10 -9.40 14.15
CA SER A 314 -19.88 -8.81 15.23
C SER A 314 -20.47 -7.43 14.89
N ALA A 315 -21.75 -7.20 15.23
CA ALA A 315 -22.41 -5.90 15.08
C ALA A 315 -21.85 -4.83 16.02
N THR A 316 -21.27 -5.25 17.13
CA THR A 316 -20.70 -4.36 18.14
C THR A 316 -19.26 -4.73 18.41
N ILE A 317 -18.38 -3.75 18.40
CA ILE A 317 -16.96 -3.85 18.72
C ILE A 317 -16.72 -2.99 19.96
N THR A 318 -16.04 -3.52 20.96
CA THR A 318 -15.71 -2.79 22.18
C THR A 318 -14.22 -2.93 22.48
N ALA A 319 -13.55 -1.80 22.69
CA ALA A 319 -12.14 -1.77 23.07
C ALA A 319 -11.85 -0.58 23.99
N ASP A 320 -10.75 -0.61 24.71
CA ASP A 320 -10.29 0.56 25.48
C ASP A 320 -9.78 1.65 24.55
N PHE A 321 -9.01 1.25 23.53
CA PHE A 321 -8.41 2.13 22.52
C PHE A 321 -8.88 1.71 21.13
N VAL A 322 -9.50 2.64 20.41
CA VAL A 322 -10.02 2.43 19.05
C VAL A 322 -9.24 3.30 18.08
N ALA A 323 -8.48 2.68 17.17
CA ALA A 323 -7.80 3.38 16.08
C ALA A 323 -8.65 3.32 14.80
N TYR A 324 -9.00 4.46 14.25
CA TYR A 324 -9.68 4.58 12.97
C TYR A 324 -8.68 4.89 11.85
N GLY A 325 -8.81 4.19 10.74
CA GLY A 325 -7.91 4.24 9.59
C GLY A 325 -6.87 3.10 9.59
N CYS A 326 -6.50 2.64 8.39
CA CYS A 326 -5.51 1.57 8.21
C CYS A 326 -4.08 2.08 7.96
N SER A 327 -3.76 3.31 8.32
CA SER A 327 -2.41 3.88 8.17
C SER A 327 -1.37 3.22 9.08
N LEU A 328 -0.10 3.37 8.77
CA LEU A 328 0.98 2.91 9.65
C LEU A 328 0.95 3.58 11.04
N PRO A 329 0.66 4.88 11.19
CA PRO A 329 0.41 5.47 12.50
C PRO A 329 -0.70 4.77 13.30
N SER A 330 -1.82 4.38 12.69
CA SER A 330 -2.87 3.60 13.38
C SER A 330 -2.35 2.24 13.87
N VAL A 331 -1.57 1.56 13.04
CA VAL A 331 -0.95 0.28 13.41
C VAL A 331 -0.02 0.45 14.62
N ILE A 332 0.84 1.46 14.58
CA ILE A 332 1.80 1.73 15.66
C ILE A 332 1.08 2.12 16.94
N ALA A 333 0.09 3.01 16.87
CA ALA A 333 -0.67 3.43 18.05
C ALA A 333 -1.43 2.25 18.70
N ALA A 334 -2.14 1.44 17.91
CA ALA A 334 -2.87 0.29 18.41
C ALA A 334 -1.93 -0.81 18.95
N TYR A 335 -0.81 -1.04 18.27
CA TYR A 335 0.23 -1.98 18.72
C TYR A 335 0.82 -1.57 20.06
N ASP A 336 1.19 -0.30 20.23
CA ASP A 336 1.74 0.18 21.48
C ASP A 336 0.71 0.25 22.61
N ALA A 337 -0.54 0.63 22.29
CA ALA A 337 -1.65 0.56 23.26
C ALA A 337 -1.86 -0.87 23.76
N ALA A 338 -1.79 -1.88 22.90
CA ALA A 338 -1.85 -3.30 23.28
C ALA A 338 -0.65 -3.72 24.12
N ARG A 339 0.57 -3.30 23.81
CA ARG A 339 1.78 -3.52 24.65
C ARG A 339 1.61 -2.95 26.06
N ARG A 340 0.87 -1.85 26.18
CA ARG A 340 0.56 -1.20 27.47
C ARG A 340 -0.62 -1.86 28.19
N GLY A 341 -1.16 -2.96 27.67
CA GLY A 341 -2.23 -3.76 28.30
C GLY A 341 -3.64 -3.24 28.05
N LEU A 342 -3.87 -2.36 27.09
CA LEU A 342 -5.19 -1.95 26.66
C LEU A 342 -5.79 -2.98 25.69
N THR A 343 -7.11 -3.16 25.75
CA THR A 343 -7.83 -3.80 24.64
C THR A 343 -7.92 -2.82 23.48
N VAL A 344 -7.65 -3.29 22.26
CA VAL A 344 -7.52 -2.43 21.09
C VAL A 344 -8.33 -2.93 19.91
N ALA A 345 -8.70 -2.03 19.00
CA ALA A 345 -9.27 -2.35 17.71
C ALA A 345 -8.83 -1.34 16.66
N ILE A 346 -8.43 -1.83 15.48
CA ILE A 346 -8.26 -0.98 14.28
C ILE A 346 -9.53 -1.09 13.44
N ILE A 347 -10.10 0.05 13.09
CA ILE A 347 -11.29 0.19 12.26
C ILE A 347 -10.87 0.72 10.90
N GLY A 348 -10.97 -0.11 9.88
CA GLY A 348 -10.53 0.21 8.52
C GLY A 348 -11.38 1.28 7.85
N ASP A 349 -10.75 2.15 7.09
CA ASP A 349 -11.39 3.26 6.38
C ASP A 349 -11.75 2.90 4.93
N TRP A 350 -10.75 2.82 4.06
CA TRP A 350 -10.94 2.62 2.62
C TRP A 350 -10.83 1.17 2.14
N ALA A 351 -10.51 0.27 3.05
CA ALA A 351 -10.06 -1.04 2.70
C ALA A 351 -11.12 -1.81 1.91
N ASP A 352 -10.75 -2.26 0.73
CA ASP A 352 -11.29 -3.47 0.16
C ASP A 352 -10.99 -4.64 1.12
N GLU A 353 -11.57 -5.80 0.93
CA GLU A 353 -11.51 -6.94 1.85
C GLU A 353 -10.09 -7.55 2.05
N THR A 354 -8.99 -6.79 1.91
CA THR A 354 -7.63 -7.35 1.88
C THR A 354 -6.69 -6.77 2.92
N ILE A 355 -5.75 -7.59 3.39
CA ILE A 355 -4.66 -7.19 4.28
C ILE A 355 -3.73 -6.14 3.66
N TRP A 356 -3.73 -6.01 2.34
CA TRP A 356 -2.85 -5.14 1.59
C TRP A 356 -3.09 -3.65 1.83
N ASP A 357 -4.24 -3.32 2.40
CA ASP A 357 -4.61 -1.95 2.72
C ASP A 357 -4.10 -1.47 4.09
N ILE A 358 -3.62 -2.41 4.92
CA ILE A 358 -3.09 -2.07 6.25
C ILE A 358 -1.66 -1.55 6.12
N GLY A 359 -1.40 -0.40 6.76
CA GLY A 359 -0.10 0.28 6.76
C GLY A 359 -0.03 1.50 5.85
N GLY A 360 -1.09 1.78 5.10
CA GLY A 360 -1.22 2.99 4.29
C GLY A 360 -0.13 3.15 3.23
N THR A 361 0.44 4.33 3.12
CA THR A 361 1.43 4.68 2.08
C THR A 361 2.69 3.80 2.10
N PRO A 362 3.32 3.50 3.25
CA PRO A 362 4.50 2.66 3.29
C PRO A 362 4.27 1.24 2.76
N SER A 363 3.12 0.65 3.06
CA SER A 363 2.75 -0.68 2.55
C SER A 363 2.22 -0.67 1.12
N SER A 364 2.05 0.51 0.52
CA SER A 364 1.33 0.72 -0.72
C SER A 364 2.11 1.48 -1.81
N GLY A 365 3.43 1.61 -1.69
CA GLY A 365 4.23 2.18 -2.77
C GLY A 365 5.53 2.86 -2.37
N LEU A 366 5.65 3.29 -1.12
CA LEU A 366 6.85 3.99 -0.66
C LEU A 366 8.02 3.01 -0.51
N THR A 367 9.14 3.28 -1.17
CA THR A 367 10.36 2.46 -1.08
C THR A 367 11.51 3.18 -0.38
N TYR A 368 11.33 4.46 -0.10
CA TYR A 368 12.30 5.28 0.62
C TYR A 368 11.62 6.09 1.71
N ILE A 369 12.24 6.13 2.90
CA ILE A 369 11.75 6.92 4.03
C ILE A 369 12.38 8.30 4.00
N ASP A 370 11.55 9.30 3.86
CA ASP A 370 11.97 10.70 3.94
C ASP A 370 12.28 11.09 5.39
N ALA A 371 13.53 10.95 5.78
CA ALA A 371 14.05 11.40 7.06
C ALA A 371 15.39 12.11 6.84
N LYS A 372 15.43 13.45 6.95
CA LYS A 372 16.66 14.22 6.77
C LYS A 372 17.72 13.89 7.81
N VAL A 373 17.30 13.48 8.99
CA VAL A 373 18.17 13.06 10.08
C VAL A 373 17.76 11.64 10.53
N PRO A 374 18.24 10.58 9.86
CA PRO A 374 17.85 9.20 10.16
C PRO A 374 18.08 8.78 11.61
N ALA A 375 19.09 9.38 12.27
CA ALA A 375 19.40 9.11 13.68
C ALA A 375 18.28 9.52 14.65
N HIS A 376 17.35 10.37 14.22
CA HIS A 376 16.19 10.80 15.00
C HIS A 376 14.95 9.93 14.82
N VAL A 377 14.96 9.00 13.87
CA VAL A 377 13.94 7.94 13.79
C VAL A 377 14.24 6.94 14.91
N LYS A 378 13.36 6.82 15.87
CA LYS A 378 13.51 6.00 17.08
C LYS A 378 12.27 5.15 17.35
N GLY A 379 12.25 4.48 18.50
CA GLY A 379 11.11 3.74 19.02
C GLY A 379 10.64 2.59 18.12
N ILE A 380 9.38 2.28 18.15
CA ILE A 380 8.74 1.20 17.40
C ILE A 380 9.00 1.34 15.90
N PHE A 381 8.97 2.58 15.39
CA PHE A 381 9.24 2.81 13.97
C PHE A 381 10.68 2.38 13.60
N ARG A 382 11.67 2.71 14.43
CA ARG A 382 13.06 2.29 14.21
C ARG A 382 13.25 0.78 14.36
N ASP A 383 12.61 0.18 15.36
CA ASP A 383 12.66 -1.27 15.57
C ASP A 383 12.06 -2.02 14.38
N MET A 384 10.95 -1.51 13.83
CA MET A 384 10.33 -2.03 12.62
C MET A 384 11.29 -1.95 11.42
N LEU A 385 11.91 -0.80 11.17
CA LEU A 385 12.90 -0.64 10.10
C LEU A 385 14.09 -1.61 10.27
N SER A 386 14.60 -1.74 11.48
CA SER A 386 15.73 -2.62 11.79
C SER A 386 15.37 -4.08 11.56
N TRP A 387 14.18 -4.51 11.95
CA TRP A 387 13.71 -5.86 11.72
C TRP A 387 13.49 -6.14 10.23
N MET A 388 12.84 -5.21 9.51
CA MET A 388 12.63 -5.33 8.07
C MET A 388 13.94 -5.46 7.31
N ASN A 389 14.93 -4.64 7.66
CA ASN A 389 16.26 -4.71 7.06
C ASN A 389 16.91 -6.10 7.26
N THR A 390 16.78 -6.67 8.46
CA THR A 390 17.31 -8.01 8.77
C THR A 390 16.66 -9.09 7.90
N ILE A 391 15.33 -9.09 7.76
CA ILE A 391 14.64 -10.11 6.95
C ILE A 391 14.89 -9.94 5.46
N SER A 392 14.99 -8.71 4.98
CA SER A 392 15.30 -8.41 3.59
C SER A 392 16.69 -8.89 3.20
N GLN A 393 17.72 -8.64 4.03
CA GLN A 393 19.07 -9.14 3.81
C GLN A 393 19.14 -10.68 3.82
N ALA A 394 18.46 -11.30 4.78
CA ALA A 394 18.47 -12.76 4.91
C ALA A 394 17.82 -13.46 3.71
N ARG A 395 16.94 -12.76 2.99
CA ARG A 395 16.16 -13.33 1.88
C ARG A 395 16.68 -12.95 0.50
N ALA A 396 17.52 -11.94 0.39
CA ALA A 396 18.02 -11.39 -0.87
C ALA A 396 16.93 -11.09 -1.90
N ASP A 397 15.68 -10.87 -1.46
CA ASP A 397 14.54 -10.54 -2.33
C ASP A 397 14.23 -9.03 -2.38
N THR A 398 14.93 -8.26 -1.56
CA THR A 398 14.97 -6.80 -1.64
C THR A 398 16.42 -6.33 -1.66
N ALA A 399 16.64 -5.25 -2.33
CA ALA A 399 17.91 -4.58 -2.28
C ALA A 399 17.94 -3.72 -1.02
N THR A 400 18.60 -4.16 -0.01
CA THR A 400 18.69 -3.42 1.23
C THR A 400 19.93 -2.61 1.31
N GLN A 401 19.90 -1.64 2.11
CA GLN A 401 20.76 -0.58 2.01
C GLN A 401 21.13 0.04 3.34
N ASP A 402 20.59 1.21 3.62
CA ASP A 402 20.87 2.10 4.75
C ASP A 402 19.85 1.97 5.89
N GLY A 403 18.89 1.05 5.77
CA GLY A 403 17.77 0.89 6.71
C GLY A 403 16.65 1.90 6.50
N LEU A 404 16.69 2.67 5.41
CA LEU A 404 15.65 3.61 5.02
C LEU A 404 14.99 3.21 3.68
N SER A 405 15.68 2.37 2.89
CA SER A 405 15.20 1.89 1.59
C SER A 405 14.65 0.48 1.75
N LEU A 406 13.35 0.36 1.88
CA LEU A 406 12.61 -0.88 2.10
C LEU A 406 11.39 -0.93 1.20
N THR A 407 10.93 -2.12 0.85
CA THR A 407 9.83 -2.28 -0.06
C THR A 407 8.48 -2.27 0.66
N PRO A 408 7.36 -1.95 -0.02
CA PRO A 408 6.02 -2.07 0.54
C PRO A 408 5.74 -3.45 1.15
N ARG A 409 6.27 -4.51 0.55
CA ARG A 409 6.14 -5.88 1.08
C ARG A 409 6.83 -6.06 2.43
N ASP A 410 7.98 -5.41 2.66
CA ASP A 410 8.67 -5.49 3.95
C ASP A 410 7.85 -4.82 5.06
N TYR A 411 7.21 -3.68 4.75
CA TYR A 411 6.25 -3.05 5.67
C TYR A 411 5.09 -3.97 6.00
N GLN A 412 4.49 -4.62 5.01
CA GLN A 412 3.40 -5.56 5.23
C GLN A 412 3.82 -6.75 6.10
N ARG A 413 5.04 -7.25 5.94
CA ARG A 413 5.60 -8.32 6.80
C ARG A 413 5.77 -7.85 8.24
N ALA A 414 6.28 -6.66 8.46
CA ALA A 414 6.42 -6.09 9.79
C ALA A 414 5.06 -5.89 10.47
N ILE A 415 4.09 -5.34 9.75
CA ILE A 415 2.73 -5.14 10.23
C ILE A 415 2.08 -6.49 10.61
N ARG A 416 2.18 -7.51 9.76
CA ARG A 416 1.68 -8.85 10.07
C ARG A 416 2.25 -9.38 11.37
N ARG A 417 3.56 -9.23 11.57
CA ARG A 417 4.23 -9.64 12.80
C ARG A 417 3.73 -8.84 14.02
N MET A 418 3.63 -7.53 13.89
CA MET A 418 3.17 -6.66 14.98
C MET A 418 1.77 -7.03 15.48
N LEU A 419 0.88 -7.39 14.57
CA LEU A 419 -0.55 -7.61 14.84
C LEU A 419 -0.90 -9.08 15.12
N ASP A 420 0.08 -10.00 15.16
CA ASP A 420 -0.16 -11.43 15.45
C ASP A 420 0.37 -11.81 16.84
N PRO A 421 -0.51 -12.07 17.84
CA PRO A 421 -0.11 -12.38 19.21
C PRO A 421 0.66 -13.69 19.33
N THR A 422 0.67 -14.56 18.33
CA THR A 422 1.46 -15.80 18.34
C THR A 422 2.95 -15.56 18.10
N ARG A 423 3.35 -14.34 17.72
CA ARG A 423 4.75 -13.94 17.51
C ARG A 423 5.39 -13.44 18.82
N THR A 424 5.44 -14.33 19.82
CA THR A 424 5.87 -14.02 21.20
C THR A 424 7.37 -13.86 21.39
N GLN A 425 8.19 -14.32 20.44
CA GLN A 425 9.64 -14.18 20.53
C GLN A 425 10.12 -12.91 19.82
N ALA A 426 11.08 -12.22 20.42
CA ALA A 426 11.83 -11.18 19.74
C ALA A 426 12.46 -11.74 18.46
N ALA A 427 12.50 -10.94 17.41
CA ALA A 427 13.27 -11.30 16.22
C ALA A 427 14.77 -11.39 16.58
N THR A 428 15.47 -12.36 15.99
CA THR A 428 16.93 -12.39 16.09
C THR A 428 17.51 -11.19 15.37
N GLY A 429 18.17 -10.31 16.10
CA GLY A 429 18.71 -9.04 15.57
C GLY A 429 18.35 -7.85 16.45
N SER A 430 18.62 -6.65 15.99
CA SER A 430 18.47 -5.40 16.76
C SER A 430 17.01 -4.90 16.90
N GLY A 431 16.02 -5.54 16.28
CA GLY A 431 14.62 -5.10 16.33
C GLY A 431 13.76 -5.98 17.24
N LEU A 432 13.12 -5.39 18.23
CA LEU A 432 12.31 -6.06 19.25
C LEU A 432 10.81 -6.06 18.91
N ILE A 433 10.41 -6.59 17.75
CA ILE A 433 8.98 -6.69 17.43
C ILE A 433 8.42 -8.01 17.95
N VAL A 434 7.69 -7.95 19.06
CA VAL A 434 6.88 -9.01 19.62
C VAL A 434 5.41 -8.74 19.31
N GLY A 435 4.76 -9.69 18.64
CA GLY A 435 3.37 -9.52 18.20
C GLY A 435 2.38 -9.28 19.34
N GLN A 436 1.38 -8.48 19.07
CA GLN A 436 0.30 -8.13 19.99
C GLN A 436 -1.06 -8.57 19.44
N ASN A 437 -2.05 -8.73 20.31
CA ASN A 437 -3.42 -8.99 19.89
C ASN A 437 -4.09 -7.67 19.45
N VAL A 438 -4.00 -7.37 18.17
CA VAL A 438 -4.57 -6.16 17.58
C VAL A 438 -5.52 -6.58 16.44
N PRO A 439 -6.80 -6.80 16.71
CA PRO A 439 -7.77 -7.13 15.69
C PRO A 439 -8.03 -5.94 14.76
N VAL A 440 -8.21 -6.24 13.48
CA VAL A 440 -8.54 -5.26 12.44
C VAL A 440 -9.92 -5.57 11.87
N PHE A 441 -10.76 -4.56 11.79
CA PHE A 441 -12.12 -4.65 11.28
C PHE A 441 -12.24 -3.77 10.03
N MET A 442 -12.39 -4.39 8.87
CA MET A 442 -12.61 -3.68 7.61
C MET A 442 -14.05 -3.22 7.54
N THR A 443 -14.31 -1.95 7.36
CA THR A 443 -15.65 -1.39 7.53
C THR A 443 -16.11 -0.44 6.42
N GLY A 444 -15.22 -0.10 5.50
CA GLY A 444 -15.51 0.83 4.39
C GLY A 444 -15.69 2.30 4.82
N GLY A 445 -15.30 2.64 6.06
CA GLY A 445 -15.35 4.01 6.59
C GLY A 445 -16.34 4.21 7.73
N LEU A 446 -16.55 5.48 8.10
CA LEU A 446 -17.49 5.90 9.15
C LEU A 446 -18.69 6.67 8.60
N THR A 447 -19.82 6.49 9.25
CA THR A 447 -21.06 7.26 8.96
C THR A 447 -21.41 8.24 10.08
N ALA A 448 -21.06 7.95 11.34
CA ALA A 448 -21.36 8.79 12.47
C ALA A 448 -20.39 8.64 13.64
N ALA A 449 -20.31 9.67 14.47
CA ALA A 449 -19.77 9.61 15.83
C ALA A 449 -20.84 10.10 16.83
N ALA A 450 -21.15 9.29 17.81
CA ALA A 450 -22.09 9.66 18.89
C ALA A 450 -21.30 10.34 20.01
N MET A 451 -21.79 11.49 20.44
CA MET A 451 -21.15 12.31 21.47
C MET A 451 -22.02 12.42 22.72
N THR A 452 -21.40 12.44 23.89
CA THR A 452 -22.01 12.88 25.14
C THR A 452 -21.19 14.05 25.70
N GLY A 453 -21.71 15.26 25.59
CA GLY A 453 -20.91 16.44 25.80
C GLY A 453 -19.75 16.50 24.81
N THR A 454 -18.52 16.57 25.32
CA THR A 454 -17.29 16.59 24.53
C THR A 454 -16.62 15.20 24.40
N LYS A 455 -17.34 14.14 24.74
CA LYS A 455 -16.78 12.76 24.72
C LYS A 455 -17.44 11.92 23.64
N ILE A 456 -16.65 11.31 22.75
CA ILE A 456 -17.10 10.27 21.84
C ILE A 456 -17.49 9.04 22.67
N THR A 457 -18.72 8.55 22.51
CA THR A 457 -19.22 7.34 23.16
C THR A 457 -19.21 6.14 22.25
N SER A 458 -19.46 6.35 20.96
CA SER A 458 -19.35 5.32 19.93
C SER A 458 -19.17 5.94 18.55
N ILE A 459 -18.71 5.13 17.62
CA ILE A 459 -18.71 5.45 16.19
C ILE A 459 -19.51 4.38 15.44
N THR A 460 -20.16 4.79 14.35
CA THR A 460 -20.91 3.91 13.46
C THR A 460 -20.16 3.78 12.14
N THR A 461 -19.95 2.57 11.68
CA THR A 461 -19.23 2.27 10.45
C THR A 461 -20.14 2.19 9.24
N ALA A 462 -19.58 2.26 8.04
CA ALA A 462 -20.34 2.18 6.79
C ALA A 462 -21.04 0.82 6.59
N ASP A 463 -20.46 -0.26 7.11
CA ASP A 463 -21.06 -1.60 7.11
C ASP A 463 -22.05 -1.84 8.28
N GLY A 464 -22.37 -0.80 9.06
CA GLY A 464 -23.41 -0.82 10.06
C GLY A 464 -22.99 -1.28 11.47
N ARG A 465 -21.69 -1.46 11.72
CA ARG A 465 -21.19 -1.83 13.07
C ARG A 465 -21.19 -0.63 13.99
N THR A 466 -21.40 -0.88 15.27
CA THR A 466 -21.22 0.10 16.35
C THR A 466 -19.92 -0.21 17.09
N VAL A 467 -19.05 0.77 17.22
CA VAL A 467 -17.76 0.63 17.90
C VAL A 467 -17.72 1.54 19.11
N THR A 468 -17.50 0.99 20.28
CA THR A 468 -17.38 1.71 21.55
C THR A 468 -15.94 1.72 22.04
N GLY A 469 -15.50 2.84 22.59
CA GLY A 469 -14.14 3.03 23.07
C GLY A 469 -14.03 4.00 24.23
N LYS A 470 -12.98 3.88 25.03
CA LYS A 470 -12.64 4.89 26.05
C LYS A 470 -11.88 6.06 25.45
N VAL A 471 -10.90 5.76 24.59
CA VAL A 471 -10.14 6.74 23.79
C VAL A 471 -10.16 6.31 22.32
N PHE A 472 -10.32 7.29 21.45
CA PHE A 472 -10.31 7.14 20.00
C PHE A 472 -9.04 7.78 19.40
N PHE A 473 -8.52 7.15 18.37
CA PHE A 473 -7.38 7.67 17.61
C PHE A 473 -7.77 7.79 16.13
N ASP A 474 -7.72 9.00 15.57
CA ASP A 474 -7.91 9.19 14.13
C ASP A 474 -6.54 9.11 13.43
N GLY A 475 -6.25 7.96 12.86
CA GLY A 475 -5.08 7.75 12.02
C GLY A 475 -5.41 7.66 10.54
N SER A 476 -6.65 8.01 10.14
CA SER A 476 -7.00 8.07 8.73
C SER A 476 -6.24 9.22 8.04
N TYR A 477 -5.92 9.03 6.76
CA TYR A 477 -5.30 10.11 5.98
C TYR A 477 -6.26 11.26 5.64
N ASP A 478 -7.53 11.16 5.98
CA ASP A 478 -8.55 12.16 5.66
C ASP A 478 -9.02 12.97 6.86
N GLY A 479 -8.90 12.45 8.09
CA GLY A 479 -9.42 13.08 9.30
C GLY A 479 -10.95 12.96 9.43
N ASP A 480 -11.54 11.86 8.95
CA ASP A 480 -12.99 11.71 8.96
C ASP A 480 -13.57 11.64 10.39
N LEU A 481 -12.87 11.04 11.33
CA LEU A 481 -13.32 11.00 12.72
C LEU A 481 -13.24 12.38 13.40
N ILE A 482 -12.22 13.19 13.09
CA ILE A 482 -12.12 14.60 13.49
C ILE A 482 -13.39 15.33 13.10
N ARG A 483 -13.78 15.21 11.83
CA ARG A 483 -14.99 15.86 11.29
C ARG A 483 -16.27 15.35 11.95
N LEU A 484 -16.42 14.03 12.04
CA LEU A 484 -17.64 13.40 12.56
C LEU A 484 -17.85 13.65 14.07
N ALA A 485 -16.77 13.79 14.82
CA ALA A 485 -16.83 14.18 16.24
C ALA A 485 -17.07 15.68 16.45
N GLY A 486 -17.27 16.46 15.39
CA GLY A 486 -17.48 17.89 15.49
C GLY A 486 -16.27 18.71 15.93
N VAL A 487 -15.07 18.11 15.88
CA VAL A 487 -13.83 18.85 16.15
C VAL A 487 -13.57 19.85 15.03
N PRO A 488 -13.20 21.10 15.34
CA PRO A 488 -12.89 22.10 14.33
C PRO A 488 -11.77 21.61 13.39
N TYR A 489 -11.96 21.86 12.11
CA TYR A 489 -10.99 21.48 11.06
C TYR A 489 -10.92 22.52 9.95
N GLN A 490 -9.94 22.41 9.10
CA GLN A 490 -9.79 23.21 7.88
C GLN A 490 -9.63 22.32 6.65
N ILE A 491 -10.18 22.79 5.52
CA ILE A 491 -9.96 22.25 4.18
C ILE A 491 -9.19 23.30 3.39
N GLY A 492 -8.26 22.87 2.54
CA GLY A 492 -7.48 23.78 1.73
C GLY A 492 -6.53 24.64 2.57
N ARG A 493 -6.05 25.74 1.99
CA ARG A 493 -5.04 26.62 2.58
C ARG A 493 -5.67 27.80 3.31
N GLU A 494 -5.15 28.10 4.49
CA GLU A 494 -5.40 29.36 5.19
C GLU A 494 -4.76 30.56 4.47
N ALA A 495 -5.25 31.76 4.74
CA ALA A 495 -4.69 33.00 4.20
C ALA A 495 -3.24 33.22 4.68
N ALA A 496 -2.43 33.85 3.85
CA ALA A 496 -1.12 34.34 4.21
C ALA A 496 -1.21 35.33 5.38
N GLY A 497 -0.19 35.34 6.23
CA GLY A 497 -0.18 36.14 7.43
C GLY A 497 -0.96 35.52 8.62
N THR A 498 -1.72 34.44 8.41
CA THR A 498 -2.26 33.67 9.50
C THR A 498 -1.11 32.97 10.21
N GLY A 499 -0.77 33.36 11.44
CA GLY A 499 0.44 32.88 12.12
C GLY A 499 1.76 33.41 11.55
N ASN A 500 1.74 34.56 10.86
CA ASN A 500 2.91 35.17 10.21
C ASN A 500 3.55 34.31 9.09
N GLU A 501 2.81 33.41 8.50
CA GLU A 501 3.26 32.57 7.37
C GLU A 501 3.06 33.29 6.03
N SER A 502 4.11 33.97 5.54
CA SER A 502 4.03 34.73 4.28
C SER A 502 3.86 33.86 3.02
N ALA A 503 4.25 32.59 3.07
CA ALA A 503 4.11 31.63 1.97
C ALA A 503 2.80 30.85 1.99
N ALA A 504 1.93 31.07 3.00
CA ALA A 504 0.61 30.45 3.06
C ALA A 504 -0.35 31.10 2.05
N GLY A 505 -1.55 30.55 1.92
CA GLY A 505 -2.61 31.05 1.07
C GLY A 505 -2.45 30.73 -0.41
N TYR A 506 -3.31 31.35 -1.21
CA TYR A 506 -3.25 31.28 -2.67
C TYR A 506 -1.99 32.01 -3.16
N ARG A 507 -1.30 31.41 -4.11
CA ARG A 507 -0.08 31.98 -4.70
C ARG A 507 -0.43 32.56 -6.06
N GLY A 508 -0.57 33.88 -6.14
CA GLY A 508 -0.93 34.59 -7.35
C GLY A 508 0.09 34.51 -8.48
N ALA A 509 -0.23 35.13 -9.61
CA ALA A 509 0.53 34.99 -10.88
C ALA A 509 2.03 35.25 -10.73
N ALA A 510 2.45 36.20 -9.90
CA ALA A 510 3.86 36.52 -9.70
C ALA A 510 4.67 35.40 -9.01
N ASN A 511 3.98 34.46 -8.35
CA ASN A 511 4.59 33.35 -7.61
C ASN A 511 4.41 31.99 -8.31
N ASN A 512 3.85 31.97 -9.52
CA ASN A 512 3.60 30.75 -10.27
C ASN A 512 4.86 30.28 -10.99
N LEU A 513 5.05 28.98 -10.95
CA LEU A 513 6.08 28.31 -11.72
C LEU A 513 5.54 27.95 -13.10
N LYS A 514 6.42 27.84 -14.09
CA LYS A 514 6.11 27.25 -15.39
C LYS A 514 6.60 25.80 -15.44
N PRO A 515 6.08 24.96 -16.36
CA PRO A 515 6.73 23.70 -16.70
C PRO A 515 8.20 23.92 -17.00
N GLN A 516 9.07 23.02 -16.55
CA GLN A 516 10.51 23.17 -16.71
C GLN A 516 11.17 21.83 -17.08
N THR A 517 12.38 21.90 -17.61
CA THR A 517 13.11 20.74 -18.11
C THR A 517 13.85 19.96 -17.01
N SER A 518 14.10 20.59 -15.86
CA SER A 518 14.71 19.98 -14.66
C SER A 518 14.50 20.90 -13.47
N ALA A 519 14.86 20.46 -12.26
CA ALA A 519 14.88 21.35 -11.09
C ALA A 519 15.80 22.55 -11.33
N GLY A 520 15.22 23.75 -11.33
CA GLY A 520 15.95 24.99 -11.66
C GLY A 520 16.33 25.14 -13.14
N GLY A 521 15.83 24.25 -14.01
CA GLY A 521 16.10 24.29 -15.43
C GLY A 521 15.25 25.32 -16.19
N THR A 522 15.37 25.29 -17.52
CA THR A 522 14.67 26.22 -18.39
C THR A 522 13.16 26.08 -18.23
N GLN A 523 12.50 27.20 -17.97
CA GLN A 523 11.04 27.30 -17.97
C GLN A 523 10.51 27.31 -19.39
N LEU A 524 9.40 26.62 -19.61
CA LEU A 524 8.78 26.44 -20.90
C LEU A 524 7.44 27.21 -20.98
N ASP A 525 7.27 27.98 -22.05
CA ASP A 525 6.01 28.63 -22.37
C ASP A 525 5.10 27.64 -23.09
N ILE A 526 4.07 27.16 -22.40
CA ILE A 526 3.13 26.18 -22.92
C ILE A 526 1.77 26.84 -23.08
N ASP A 527 1.24 26.80 -24.29
CA ASP A 527 -0.12 27.28 -24.55
C ASP A 527 -1.17 26.35 -23.89
N PRO A 528 -2.15 26.89 -23.16
CA PRO A 528 -3.13 26.09 -22.45
C PRO A 528 -4.35 25.67 -23.26
N TYR A 529 -4.52 26.18 -24.49
CA TYR A 529 -5.79 26.02 -25.23
C TYR A 529 -5.77 24.84 -26.19
N VAL A 530 -6.93 24.23 -26.46
CA VAL A 530 -7.07 23.11 -27.40
C VAL A 530 -6.54 23.50 -28.77
N THR A 531 -6.97 24.63 -29.29
CA THR A 531 -6.35 25.28 -30.46
C THR A 531 -5.40 26.34 -29.95
N PRO A 532 -4.08 26.21 -30.15
CA PRO A 532 -3.10 27.17 -29.66
C PRO A 532 -3.46 28.62 -30.02
N GLY A 533 -3.33 29.52 -29.06
CA GLY A 533 -3.67 30.95 -29.20
C GLY A 533 -5.16 31.27 -29.13
N SER A 534 -6.04 30.28 -29.06
CA SER A 534 -7.51 30.49 -29.06
C SER A 534 -8.18 30.08 -27.78
N SER A 535 -8.42 31.02 -26.87
CA SER A 535 -9.13 30.74 -25.62
C SER A 535 -10.58 30.24 -25.82
N ALA A 536 -11.18 30.58 -26.96
CA ALA A 536 -12.52 30.12 -27.33
C ALA A 536 -12.57 28.60 -27.62
N SER A 537 -11.44 27.96 -27.91
CA SER A 537 -11.36 26.50 -28.13
C SER A 537 -11.44 25.70 -26.84
N GLY A 538 -11.43 26.33 -25.68
CA GLY A 538 -11.31 25.69 -24.40
C GLY A 538 -9.88 25.32 -24.03
N ARG A 539 -9.69 24.81 -22.82
CA ARG A 539 -8.37 24.39 -22.30
C ARG A 539 -8.10 22.92 -22.58
N ILE A 540 -6.82 22.57 -22.74
CA ILE A 540 -6.41 21.17 -22.80
C ILE A 540 -6.70 20.49 -21.47
N TYR A 541 -6.80 19.17 -21.49
CA TYR A 541 -7.07 18.37 -20.31
C TYR A 541 -6.06 18.66 -19.20
N GLY A 542 -6.55 18.78 -17.97
CA GLY A 542 -5.72 18.99 -16.77
C GLY A 542 -5.26 20.45 -16.59
N VAL A 543 -5.69 21.38 -17.43
CA VAL A 543 -5.47 22.81 -17.21
C VAL A 543 -6.80 23.48 -16.85
N VAL A 544 -6.86 24.08 -15.66
CA VAL A 544 -8.05 24.81 -15.19
C VAL A 544 -7.92 26.32 -15.42
N ALA A 545 -9.02 27.05 -15.30
CA ALA A 545 -8.98 28.51 -15.26
C ALA A 545 -8.28 29.00 -13.98
N ASP A 546 -7.67 30.17 -14.04
CA ASP A 546 -7.30 30.90 -12.84
C ASP A 546 -8.59 31.21 -12.04
N PRO A 547 -8.66 30.78 -10.76
CA PRO A 547 -9.87 31.01 -9.95
C PRO A 547 -10.11 32.48 -9.55
N GLY A 548 -9.17 33.37 -9.88
CA GLY A 548 -9.27 34.79 -9.52
C GLY A 548 -9.14 35.08 -8.02
N ILE A 549 -8.59 34.16 -7.26
CA ILE A 549 -8.32 34.36 -5.83
C ILE A 549 -7.16 35.36 -5.69
N ALA A 550 -7.32 36.34 -4.79
CA ALA A 550 -6.26 37.31 -4.53
C ALA A 550 -5.01 36.62 -3.94
N ASP A 551 -3.84 37.10 -4.31
CA ASP A 551 -2.56 36.58 -3.77
C ASP A 551 -2.56 36.66 -2.25
N GLY A 552 -2.18 35.58 -1.59
CA GLY A 552 -2.17 35.45 -0.15
C GLY A 552 -3.54 35.22 0.51
N ALA A 553 -4.66 35.26 -0.24
CA ALA A 553 -5.98 34.94 0.33
C ALA A 553 -6.12 33.44 0.63
N ALA A 554 -7.09 33.07 1.46
CA ALA A 554 -7.40 31.65 1.72
C ALA A 554 -7.83 30.93 0.46
N ASP A 555 -7.41 29.68 0.31
CA ASP A 555 -7.76 28.81 -0.82
C ASP A 555 -8.46 27.53 -0.30
N PRO A 556 -9.77 27.57 -0.12
CA PRO A 556 -10.52 26.47 0.50
C PRO A 556 -10.56 25.18 -0.33
N ALA A 557 -10.23 25.23 -1.63
CA ALA A 557 -10.10 24.05 -2.49
C ALA A 557 -8.66 23.62 -2.69
N GLY A 558 -7.72 24.32 -2.08
CA GLY A 558 -6.29 24.16 -2.32
C GLY A 558 -5.72 22.92 -1.63
N ILE A 559 -6.04 21.73 -2.11
CA ILE A 559 -5.47 20.44 -1.71
C ILE A 559 -4.42 19.98 -2.74
N GLN A 560 -3.31 19.45 -2.25
CA GLN A 560 -2.24 18.91 -3.10
C GLN A 560 -2.75 17.71 -3.92
N PRO A 561 -2.25 17.52 -5.16
CA PRO A 561 -2.70 16.44 -6.01
C PRO A 561 -2.31 15.08 -5.46
N LEU A 562 -3.10 14.09 -5.81
CA LEU A 562 -2.87 12.70 -5.48
C LEU A 562 -1.94 12.03 -6.49
N ASN A 563 -1.29 10.97 -6.04
CA ASN A 563 -0.42 10.13 -6.86
C ASN A 563 -0.70 8.64 -6.58
N LYS A 564 -0.14 7.78 -7.41
CA LYS A 564 0.10 6.36 -7.13
C LYS A 564 1.60 6.14 -7.21
N ARG A 565 2.21 5.84 -6.08
CA ARG A 565 3.67 5.61 -5.98
C ARG A 565 3.99 4.23 -6.52
N LEU A 566 4.19 4.14 -7.83
CA LEU A 566 4.54 2.88 -8.48
C LEU A 566 5.90 2.39 -7.99
N THR A 567 6.01 1.12 -7.69
CA THR A 567 7.29 0.49 -7.36
C THR A 567 7.85 -0.15 -8.62
N TRP A 568 8.97 0.38 -9.09
CA TRP A 568 9.68 -0.10 -10.26
C TRP A 568 10.95 -0.84 -9.90
N SER A 569 11.42 -1.65 -10.83
CA SER A 569 12.72 -2.31 -10.74
C SER A 569 13.43 -2.27 -12.10
N ASN A 570 14.74 -2.09 -12.06
CA ASN A 570 15.62 -2.38 -13.20
C ASN A 570 16.36 -3.72 -13.01
N ILE A 571 16.03 -4.46 -11.96
CA ILE A 571 16.54 -5.81 -11.75
C ILE A 571 15.80 -6.74 -12.69
N VAL A 572 16.47 -7.20 -13.74
CA VAL A 572 15.89 -8.00 -14.83
C VAL A 572 15.18 -9.26 -14.33
N SER A 573 15.59 -9.83 -13.19
CA SER A 573 14.97 -10.99 -12.54
C SER A 573 13.61 -10.71 -11.87
N ARG A 574 13.15 -9.45 -11.84
CA ARG A 574 11.90 -9.01 -11.17
C ARG A 574 10.91 -8.38 -12.14
N MET A 575 10.91 -8.81 -13.39
CA MET A 575 10.23 -8.08 -14.47
C MET A 575 8.73 -8.39 -14.51
N ALA A 576 7.93 -7.32 -14.46
CA ALA A 576 6.60 -7.28 -15.04
C ALA A 576 6.51 -6.04 -15.93
N PRO A 577 5.84 -6.09 -17.08
CA PRO A 577 5.76 -4.94 -17.98
C PRO A 577 5.23 -3.70 -17.28
N LEU A 578 5.88 -2.55 -17.49
CA LEU A 578 5.44 -1.25 -16.97
C LEU A 578 4.03 -0.89 -17.43
N ALA A 579 3.75 -1.14 -18.67
CA ALA A 579 2.40 -1.06 -19.20
C ALA A 579 1.80 -2.44 -19.12
N VAL A 580 0.72 -2.53 -18.44
CA VAL A 580 0.00 -3.77 -18.22
C VAL A 580 -0.43 -4.44 -19.51
N ASN A 581 -0.56 -3.68 -20.60
CA ASN A 581 -0.88 -4.18 -21.93
C ASN A 581 -0.35 -3.23 -23.00
N SER A 582 0.05 -3.75 -24.13
CA SER A 582 0.20 -3.00 -25.39
C SER A 582 -1.14 -2.46 -25.93
N SER A 583 -2.25 -2.70 -25.21
CA SER A 583 -3.58 -2.14 -25.49
C SER A 583 -3.89 -0.98 -24.55
N PRO A 584 -4.59 0.06 -25.06
CA PRO A 584 -4.92 1.21 -24.23
C PRO A 584 -5.79 0.79 -23.03
N PRO A 585 -5.53 1.30 -21.82
CA PRO A 585 -6.37 1.01 -20.67
C PRO A 585 -7.76 1.63 -20.80
N ALA A 586 -8.74 1.11 -20.03
CA ALA A 586 -10.08 1.64 -20.02
C ALA A 586 -10.09 3.15 -19.72
N GLY A 587 -10.83 3.92 -20.49
CA GLY A 587 -10.93 5.37 -20.36
C GLY A 587 -9.72 6.15 -20.88
N TYR A 588 -8.80 5.49 -21.59
CA TYR A 588 -7.69 6.16 -22.26
C TYR A 588 -8.18 7.09 -23.36
N ALA A 589 -7.56 8.28 -23.42
CA ALA A 589 -7.66 9.19 -24.55
C ALA A 589 -6.33 9.96 -24.67
N ALA A 590 -5.72 9.95 -25.85
CA ALA A 590 -4.44 10.60 -26.06
C ALA A 590 -4.48 12.10 -25.73
N SER A 591 -5.62 12.75 -25.91
CA SER A 591 -5.84 14.15 -25.56
C SER A 591 -5.65 14.48 -24.08
N LYS A 592 -5.77 13.48 -23.17
CA LYS A 592 -5.48 13.67 -21.75
C LYS A 592 -4.00 13.95 -21.47
N TYR A 593 -3.12 13.63 -22.39
CA TYR A 593 -1.67 13.77 -22.27
C TYR A 593 -1.08 14.87 -23.18
N GLU A 594 -1.94 15.68 -23.77
CA GLU A 594 -1.55 16.79 -24.67
C GLU A 594 -0.56 17.76 -24.02
N ILE A 595 -0.70 18.02 -22.71
CA ILE A 595 0.23 18.87 -21.96
C ILE A 595 1.67 18.36 -22.04
N PHE A 596 1.89 17.04 -21.93
CA PHE A 596 3.23 16.44 -22.05
C PHE A 596 3.73 16.53 -23.48
N GLY A 597 2.88 16.29 -24.47
CA GLY A 597 3.24 16.45 -25.87
C GLY A 597 3.73 17.87 -26.18
N ARG A 598 3.09 18.89 -25.63
CA ARG A 598 3.52 20.29 -25.77
C ARG A 598 4.82 20.58 -25.04
N ILE A 599 5.00 20.04 -23.82
CA ILE A 599 6.25 20.16 -23.07
C ILE A 599 7.41 19.55 -23.86
N PHE A 600 7.23 18.34 -24.41
CA PHE A 600 8.28 17.69 -25.20
C PHE A 600 8.60 18.45 -26.51
N ALA A 601 7.57 18.93 -27.20
CA ALA A 601 7.75 19.75 -28.39
C ALA A 601 8.49 21.06 -28.08
N ALA A 602 8.12 21.75 -26.99
CA ALA A 602 8.80 22.97 -26.55
C ALA A 602 10.25 22.72 -26.14
N SER A 603 10.53 21.61 -25.45
CA SER A 603 11.89 21.20 -25.10
C SER A 603 12.72 20.92 -26.32
N THR A 604 12.19 20.21 -27.33
CA THR A 604 12.85 19.93 -28.59
C THR A 604 13.13 21.21 -29.39
N ALA A 605 12.17 22.11 -29.46
CA ALA A 605 12.32 23.40 -30.12
C ALA A 605 13.41 24.26 -29.47
N ALA A 606 13.58 24.15 -28.17
CA ALA A 606 14.64 24.81 -27.43
C ALA A 606 15.99 24.07 -27.47
N SER A 607 16.10 22.95 -28.23
CA SER A 607 17.26 22.05 -28.25
C SER A 607 17.67 21.51 -26.90
N ILE A 608 16.69 21.24 -26.02
CA ILE A 608 16.88 20.71 -24.65
C ILE A 608 16.45 19.25 -24.61
N THR A 609 17.32 18.39 -24.12
CA THR A 609 16.97 17.02 -23.80
C THR A 609 16.06 17.00 -22.58
N TYR A 610 14.90 16.34 -22.67
CA TYR A 610 14.00 16.14 -21.56
C TYR A 610 14.34 14.80 -20.87
N PRO A 611 15.03 14.80 -19.72
CA PRO A 611 15.44 13.58 -19.07
C PRO A 611 14.27 12.90 -18.35
N ILE A 612 14.39 11.61 -18.10
CA ILE A 612 13.38 10.85 -17.35
C ILE A 612 13.10 11.47 -15.98
N ALA A 613 14.11 12.00 -15.29
CA ALA A 613 14.00 12.64 -13.98
C ALA A 613 13.08 13.88 -14.00
N SER A 614 12.93 14.54 -15.14
CA SER A 614 12.01 15.67 -15.28
C SER A 614 10.54 15.24 -15.25
N LEU A 615 10.26 14.02 -15.74
CA LEU A 615 8.93 13.44 -15.72
C LEU A 615 8.66 12.61 -14.46
N LEU A 616 9.64 11.81 -14.08
CA LEU A 616 9.53 10.81 -13.03
C LEU A 616 10.79 10.87 -12.17
N LYS A 617 10.64 11.36 -10.95
CA LYS A 617 11.72 11.21 -9.96
C LYS A 617 11.72 9.76 -9.47
N ILE A 618 12.83 9.10 -9.67
CA ILE A 618 13.05 7.73 -9.27
C ILE A 618 13.88 7.77 -8.00
N ASP A 619 13.22 7.67 -6.85
CA ASP A 619 13.87 7.62 -5.56
C ASP A 619 14.29 6.19 -5.28
N SER A 620 15.59 5.95 -5.23
CA SER A 620 16.09 4.62 -5.06
C SER A 620 17.46 4.50 -4.49
N THR A 621 17.63 3.30 -4.03
CA THR A 621 18.91 2.62 -3.97
C THR A 621 18.71 1.17 -4.44
N ALA A 622 19.70 0.60 -5.11
CA ALA A 622 19.83 -0.83 -5.41
C ALA A 622 18.71 -1.51 -6.24
N GLY A 623 18.19 -0.82 -7.23
CA GLY A 623 17.43 -1.46 -8.30
C GLY A 623 15.94 -1.66 -8.03
N VAL A 624 15.41 -1.22 -6.88
CA VAL A 624 13.98 -1.09 -6.62
C VAL A 624 13.66 0.37 -6.33
N PHE A 625 12.66 0.92 -6.98
CA PHE A 625 12.43 2.35 -7.05
C PHE A 625 10.99 2.72 -6.74
N ASP A 626 10.83 3.81 -6.06
CA ASP A 626 9.59 4.50 -5.83
C ASP A 626 9.45 5.64 -6.86
N VAL A 627 8.40 5.60 -7.66
CA VAL A 627 8.17 6.60 -8.70
C VAL A 627 7.42 7.78 -8.12
N ASN A 628 8.13 8.87 -7.94
CA ASN A 628 7.65 10.14 -7.42
C ASN A 628 7.41 11.16 -8.55
N ASN A 629 6.91 12.35 -8.19
CA ASN A 629 6.79 13.47 -9.13
C ASN A 629 8.16 13.91 -9.64
N GLY A 630 8.24 14.18 -10.93
CA GLY A 630 9.49 14.60 -11.57
C GLY A 630 9.86 16.07 -11.33
N GLU A 631 11.09 16.39 -11.60
CA GLU A 631 11.67 17.73 -11.44
C GLU A 631 11.08 18.77 -12.41
N GLY A 632 10.48 18.32 -13.51
CA GLY A 632 9.80 19.17 -14.49
C GLY A 632 8.50 19.81 -14.01
N ARG A 633 8.06 19.52 -12.77
CA ARG A 633 6.88 20.06 -12.09
C ARG A 633 5.52 19.54 -12.59
N ILE A 634 5.45 18.95 -13.77
CA ILE A 634 4.27 18.22 -14.26
C ILE A 634 4.72 16.77 -14.47
N SER A 635 4.10 15.83 -13.78
CA SER A 635 4.61 14.47 -13.65
C SER A 635 3.49 13.46 -13.37
N THR A 636 3.76 12.44 -12.56
CA THR A 636 2.78 11.45 -12.11
C THR A 636 1.80 11.95 -11.07
N ASP A 637 1.97 13.14 -10.51
CA ASP A 637 0.91 13.79 -9.74
C ASP A 637 -0.27 14.05 -10.67
N ALA A 638 -1.40 13.38 -10.42
CA ALA A 638 -2.55 13.46 -11.30
C ALA A 638 -3.11 14.89 -11.31
N LEU A 639 -3.12 15.49 -12.51
CA LEU A 639 -3.39 16.92 -12.71
C LEU A 639 -4.67 17.37 -12.02
N ASN A 640 -4.55 18.32 -11.10
CA ASN A 640 -5.66 18.91 -10.35
C ASN A 640 -6.54 17.92 -9.53
N SER A 641 -6.07 16.69 -9.31
CA SER A 641 -6.82 15.67 -8.55
C SER A 641 -7.12 16.10 -7.11
N GLY A 642 -6.26 16.91 -6.51
CA GLY A 642 -6.52 17.50 -5.19
C GLY A 642 -7.76 18.40 -5.14
N LEU A 643 -8.01 19.18 -6.20
CA LEU A 643 -9.24 19.99 -6.30
C LEU A 643 -10.50 19.13 -6.38
N ALA A 644 -10.45 18.06 -7.21
CA ALA A 644 -11.54 17.10 -7.31
C ALA A 644 -11.77 16.36 -5.98
N TYR A 645 -10.68 16.03 -5.28
CA TYR A 645 -10.75 15.39 -3.97
C TYR A 645 -11.40 16.31 -2.92
N ALA A 646 -11.02 17.57 -2.88
CA ALA A 646 -11.68 18.57 -2.04
C ALA A 646 -13.17 18.73 -2.37
N ALA A 647 -13.52 18.74 -3.66
CA ALA A 647 -14.91 18.83 -4.11
C ALA A 647 -15.73 17.56 -3.78
N ALA A 648 -15.13 16.39 -3.74
CA ALA A 648 -15.80 15.15 -3.32
C ALA A 648 -16.23 15.19 -1.85
N GLY A 649 -15.55 15.97 -1.02
CA GLY A 649 -15.95 16.30 0.35
C GLY A 649 -16.20 15.06 1.21
N THR A 650 -17.39 14.98 1.83
CA THR A 650 -17.76 13.89 2.77
C THR A 650 -18.15 12.58 2.10
N SER A 651 -18.30 12.55 0.78
CA SER A 651 -18.75 11.35 0.06
C SER A 651 -17.61 10.36 -0.17
N PHE A 652 -17.60 9.25 0.55
CA PHE A 652 -16.65 8.14 0.32
C PHE A 652 -16.69 7.63 -1.13
N PRO A 653 -17.85 7.35 -1.75
CA PRO A 653 -17.88 6.93 -3.15
C PRO A 653 -17.28 7.98 -4.11
N ALA A 654 -17.52 9.28 -3.87
CA ALA A 654 -16.96 10.33 -4.71
C ALA A 654 -15.42 10.43 -4.55
N ARG A 655 -14.89 10.33 -3.32
CA ARG A 655 -13.45 10.29 -3.05
C ARG A 655 -12.80 9.06 -3.70
N LYS A 656 -13.46 7.88 -3.60
CA LYS A 656 -12.98 6.68 -4.27
C LYS A 656 -12.93 6.85 -5.80
N ALA A 657 -13.94 7.45 -6.39
CA ALA A 657 -13.94 7.74 -7.83
C ALA A 657 -12.72 8.58 -8.25
N VAL A 658 -12.29 9.55 -7.40
CA VAL A 658 -11.06 10.30 -7.65
C VAL A 658 -9.82 9.39 -7.61
N PHE A 659 -9.75 8.44 -6.68
CA PHE A 659 -8.63 7.47 -6.62
C PHE A 659 -8.58 6.57 -7.86
N ASP A 660 -9.72 6.09 -8.31
CA ASP A 660 -9.84 5.27 -9.52
C ASP A 660 -9.44 6.06 -10.78
N ASP A 661 -9.79 7.34 -10.82
CA ASP A 661 -9.40 8.27 -11.88
C ASP A 661 -7.88 8.53 -11.90
N VAL A 662 -7.26 8.76 -10.74
CA VAL A 662 -5.81 8.90 -10.60
C VAL A 662 -5.10 7.66 -11.15
N GLN A 663 -5.59 6.48 -10.81
CA GLN A 663 -5.04 5.23 -11.32
C GLN A 663 -5.18 5.10 -12.83
N SER A 664 -6.37 5.37 -13.36
CA SER A 664 -6.64 5.34 -14.80
C SER A 664 -5.78 6.33 -15.56
N TRP A 665 -5.59 7.53 -14.99
CA TRP A 665 -4.76 8.56 -15.60
C TRP A 665 -3.28 8.16 -15.65
N ILE A 666 -2.71 7.62 -14.56
CA ILE A 666 -1.31 7.17 -14.55
C ILE A 666 -1.10 5.96 -15.48
N SER A 667 -2.04 4.99 -15.49
CA SER A 667 -2.00 3.86 -16.42
C SER A 667 -1.97 4.32 -17.87
N GLY A 668 -2.83 5.27 -18.20
CA GLY A 668 -2.90 5.86 -19.54
C GLY A 668 -1.66 6.69 -19.88
N LEU A 669 -1.04 7.37 -18.91
CA LEU A 669 0.24 8.08 -19.12
C LEU A 669 1.34 7.08 -19.50
N MET A 670 1.48 5.96 -18.79
CA MET A 670 2.46 4.93 -19.11
C MET A 670 2.21 4.33 -20.50
N TYR A 671 0.95 4.05 -20.82
CA TYR A 671 0.57 3.60 -22.16
C TYR A 671 0.91 4.63 -23.24
N TRP A 672 0.57 5.91 -23.00
CA TRP A 672 0.86 6.99 -23.96
C TRP A 672 2.34 7.15 -24.22
N LEU A 673 3.16 7.14 -23.16
CA LEU A 673 4.61 7.25 -23.27
C LEU A 673 5.26 6.09 -24.05
N LEU A 674 4.75 4.86 -23.87
CA LEU A 674 5.42 3.65 -24.39
C LEU A 674 4.83 3.17 -25.73
N TYR A 675 3.53 3.39 -25.98
CA TYR A 675 2.82 2.71 -27.07
C TYR A 675 1.96 3.62 -27.95
N SER A 676 1.79 4.91 -27.64
CA SER A 676 0.94 5.80 -28.44
C SER A 676 1.50 6.08 -29.83
N GLY A 677 2.82 6.00 -30.00
CA GLY A 677 3.51 6.41 -31.22
C GLY A 677 3.50 7.94 -31.45
N ASP A 678 3.21 8.75 -30.43
CA ASP A 678 3.25 10.22 -30.55
C ASP A 678 4.68 10.67 -30.83
N ALA A 679 4.90 11.26 -32.00
CA ALA A 679 6.24 11.66 -32.50
C ALA A 679 6.92 12.75 -31.63
N ARG A 680 6.18 13.41 -30.74
CA ARG A 680 6.72 14.40 -29.79
C ARG A 680 7.45 13.78 -28.61
N ILE A 681 7.21 12.49 -28.32
CA ILE A 681 7.86 11.79 -27.21
C ILE A 681 9.33 11.53 -27.57
N PRO A 682 10.30 12.02 -26.79
CA PRO A 682 11.71 11.80 -27.08
C PRO A 682 12.07 10.30 -27.09
N ALA A 683 12.73 9.84 -28.15
CA ALA A 683 13.12 8.42 -28.25
C ALA A 683 14.01 7.96 -27.09
N ALA A 684 14.91 8.84 -26.61
CA ALA A 684 15.73 8.57 -25.44
C ALA A 684 14.90 8.34 -24.16
N LEU A 685 13.78 9.05 -23.99
CA LEU A 685 12.86 8.84 -22.87
C LEU A 685 12.18 7.48 -22.96
N ILE A 686 11.70 7.09 -24.15
CA ILE A 686 11.12 5.75 -24.38
C ILE A 686 12.13 4.66 -24.03
N THR A 687 13.37 4.78 -24.54
CA THR A 687 14.46 3.84 -24.27
C THR A 687 14.75 3.73 -22.76
N SER A 688 14.78 4.88 -22.07
CA SER A 688 14.98 4.88 -20.62
C SER A 688 13.84 4.18 -19.87
N LEU A 689 12.58 4.44 -20.24
CA LEU A 689 11.42 3.82 -19.63
C LEU A 689 11.36 2.31 -19.87
N GLN A 690 11.82 1.83 -21.02
CA GLN A 690 11.90 0.42 -21.34
C GLN A 690 12.91 -0.36 -20.48
N GLY A 691 13.81 0.34 -19.80
CA GLY A 691 14.75 -0.24 -18.85
C GLY A 691 14.16 -0.51 -17.46
N TYR A 692 12.90 -0.11 -17.19
CA TYR A 692 12.23 -0.29 -15.91
C TYR A 692 10.99 -1.15 -16.04
N TYR A 693 10.69 -1.86 -14.95
CA TYR A 693 9.58 -2.80 -14.85
C TYR A 693 8.84 -2.59 -13.53
N LEU A 694 7.55 -2.88 -13.49
CA LEU A 694 6.83 -3.01 -12.21
C LEU A 694 7.45 -4.14 -11.41
N ASP A 695 7.63 -3.93 -10.10
CA ASP A 695 8.18 -4.95 -9.23
C ASP A 695 7.05 -5.83 -8.63
N PRO A 696 6.85 -7.06 -9.10
CA PRO A 696 5.80 -7.95 -8.62
C PRO A 696 6.07 -8.47 -7.21
N PHE A 697 7.28 -8.26 -6.67
CA PHE A 697 7.61 -8.63 -5.29
C PHE A 697 7.12 -7.61 -4.27
N CYS A 698 6.87 -6.38 -4.70
CA CYS A 698 6.45 -5.31 -3.81
C CYS A 698 4.95 -5.27 -3.61
N HIS A 699 4.19 -5.61 -4.64
CA HIS A 699 2.73 -5.62 -4.64
C HIS A 699 2.25 -6.98 -5.12
N LEU A 700 1.86 -7.85 -4.20
CA LEU A 700 1.45 -9.22 -4.50
C LEU A 700 0.00 -9.35 -4.96
N ASP A 701 -0.78 -8.29 -4.83
CA ASP A 701 -2.14 -8.28 -5.31
C ASP A 701 -2.17 -8.16 -6.85
N PRO A 702 -2.69 -9.16 -7.58
CA PRO A 702 -2.81 -9.08 -9.03
C PRO A 702 -3.89 -8.10 -9.49
N GLY A 703 -4.49 -7.36 -8.57
CA GLY A 703 -5.56 -6.42 -8.85
C GLY A 703 -6.94 -7.07 -8.81
N SER A 704 -7.94 -6.28 -8.45
CA SER A 704 -9.34 -6.54 -8.73
C SER A 704 -9.68 -6.11 -10.15
N SER A 705 -10.88 -6.45 -10.63
CA SER A 705 -11.35 -5.99 -11.95
C SER A 705 -11.13 -4.48 -12.11
N GLY A 706 -10.30 -4.09 -13.08
CA GLY A 706 -9.96 -2.69 -13.37
C GLY A 706 -8.67 -2.17 -12.71
N THR A 707 -8.05 -2.91 -11.81
CA THR A 707 -6.75 -2.53 -11.23
C THR A 707 -5.62 -3.25 -11.99
N PRO A 708 -4.61 -2.55 -12.51
CA PRO A 708 -3.47 -3.18 -13.13
C PRO A 708 -2.73 -4.10 -12.15
N LEU A 709 -2.13 -5.16 -12.67
CA LEU A 709 -1.29 -6.09 -11.91
C LEU A 709 -0.15 -5.33 -11.23
N PHE A 710 0.13 -5.66 -9.95
CA PHE A 710 1.27 -5.14 -9.20
C PHE A 710 1.29 -3.62 -8.99
N TRP A 711 0.12 -3.01 -8.94
CA TRP A 711 -0.03 -1.59 -8.64
C TRP A 711 -0.31 -1.33 -7.16
N PRO A 712 0.13 -0.18 -6.63
CA PRO A 712 -0.21 0.25 -5.27
C PRO A 712 -1.72 0.31 -5.06
N LYS A 713 -2.20 -0.20 -3.93
CA LYS A 713 -3.63 -0.15 -3.59
C LYS A 713 -4.10 1.28 -3.28
N ASN A 714 -3.42 1.93 -2.36
CA ASN A 714 -3.83 3.25 -1.89
C ASN A 714 -3.32 4.38 -2.81
N ALA A 715 -4.10 5.44 -2.91
CA ALA A 715 -3.60 6.69 -3.45
C ALA A 715 -2.68 7.36 -2.42
N TYR A 716 -1.57 7.91 -2.90
CA TYR A 716 -0.66 8.72 -2.08
C TYR A 716 -1.28 10.09 -1.85
N ARG A 717 -1.59 10.39 -0.60
CA ARG A 717 -2.14 11.66 -0.12
C ARG A 717 -1.07 12.38 0.67
N ARG A 718 -0.79 13.63 0.32
CA ARG A 718 0.23 14.44 0.99
C ARG A 718 -0.29 15.24 2.17
N GLU A 719 -1.59 15.32 2.31
CA GLU A 719 -2.24 16.06 3.39
C GLU A 719 -3.66 15.54 3.64
N PRO A 720 -4.17 15.62 4.89
CA PRO A 720 -5.54 15.26 5.21
C PRO A 720 -6.54 16.19 4.53
N LEU A 721 -7.70 15.67 4.17
CA LEU A 721 -8.81 16.51 3.72
C LEU A 721 -9.28 17.42 4.87
N TYR A 722 -9.48 16.85 6.06
CA TYR A 722 -9.95 17.53 7.27
C TYR A 722 -8.79 17.66 8.27
N LEU A 723 -7.93 18.66 8.09
CA LEU A 723 -6.84 18.93 9.02
C LEU A 723 -7.38 19.60 10.28
N MET A 724 -7.07 19.04 11.46
CA MET A 724 -7.54 19.56 12.76
C MET A 724 -7.14 21.03 12.93
N LYS A 725 -8.01 21.80 13.56
CA LYS A 725 -7.81 23.24 13.80
C LYS A 725 -8.18 23.59 15.24
N ASN A 726 -7.19 23.57 16.14
CA ASN A 726 -7.39 24.05 17.50
C ASN A 726 -7.32 25.56 17.59
N ALA A 727 -8.11 26.14 18.49
CA ALA A 727 -8.03 27.54 18.82
C ALA A 727 -6.88 27.84 19.78
N SER A 728 -6.57 26.90 20.68
CA SER A 728 -5.53 27.05 21.70
C SER A 728 -4.11 26.84 21.16
N TYR A 729 -3.94 25.95 20.18
CA TYR A 729 -2.62 25.63 19.62
C TYR A 729 -2.71 25.21 18.14
N LYS A 730 -1.89 25.79 17.31
CA LYS A 730 -1.66 25.38 15.92
C LYS A 730 -0.16 25.39 15.64
N PHE A 731 0.43 24.27 15.25
CA PHE A 731 1.81 24.19 14.79
C PHE A 731 1.93 24.93 13.44
N ASP A 732 2.86 25.84 13.31
CA ASP A 732 3.07 26.61 12.09
C ASP A 732 4.53 26.63 11.64
N ALA A 733 4.82 27.17 10.46
CA ALA A 733 6.16 27.15 9.89
C ALA A 733 7.19 27.95 10.74
N ASN A 734 6.72 28.86 11.60
CA ASN A 734 7.62 29.57 12.51
C ASN A 734 8.05 28.69 13.70
N ASP A 735 7.30 27.65 14.03
CA ASP A 735 7.72 26.67 15.04
C ASP A 735 8.86 25.77 14.53
N MET A 736 9.08 25.73 13.21
CA MET A 736 10.06 24.85 12.57
C MET A 736 11.52 25.33 12.75
N ASP A 737 11.74 26.55 13.14
CA ASP A 737 13.09 27.07 13.41
C ASP A 737 13.54 26.82 14.86
N GLY A 738 12.89 25.92 15.57
CA GLY A 738 13.30 25.51 16.92
C GLY A 738 13.29 26.67 17.91
N ASN A 739 14.47 27.08 18.37
CA ASN A 739 14.63 28.16 19.37
C ASN A 739 14.62 29.56 18.75
N ASN A 740 14.66 29.68 17.44
CA ASN A 740 14.79 30.95 16.73
C ASN A 740 13.53 31.30 15.96
N ARG A 741 12.40 31.39 16.64
CA ARG A 741 11.18 31.85 15.98
C ARG A 741 11.47 33.25 15.37
N PRO A 742 11.06 33.49 14.10
CA PRO A 742 11.29 34.77 13.42
C PRO A 742 10.75 35.98 14.19
N ASP A 743 9.75 35.79 15.03
CA ASP A 743 9.17 36.81 15.89
C ASP A 743 9.91 37.00 17.26
N GLY A 744 10.96 36.22 17.49
CA GLY A 744 11.74 36.25 18.73
C GLY A 744 11.01 35.67 19.96
N SER A 745 9.85 35.05 19.76
CA SER A 745 9.10 34.46 20.87
C SER A 745 9.70 33.11 21.30
N ALA A 746 9.49 32.76 22.57
CA ALA A 746 9.85 31.43 23.09
C ALA A 746 9.00 30.32 22.45
N PRO A 747 9.49 29.09 22.43
CA PRO A 747 8.70 27.93 22.04
C PRO A 747 7.38 27.84 22.80
N ARG A 748 6.28 27.59 22.13
CA ARG A 748 4.91 27.63 22.67
C ARG A 748 4.56 26.45 23.58
N SER A 749 5.29 25.33 23.48
CA SER A 749 5.08 24.16 24.31
C SER A 749 6.37 23.37 24.50
N ASN A 750 6.52 22.74 25.68
CA ASN A 750 7.61 21.81 26.01
C ASN A 750 7.17 20.35 26.09
N LYS A 751 5.93 20.04 25.70
CA LYS A 751 5.35 18.69 25.76
C LYS A 751 5.58 17.94 24.45
N THR A 752 6.82 17.71 24.10
CA THR A 752 7.24 17.10 22.84
C THR A 752 6.74 15.66 22.72
N VAL A 753 6.07 15.32 21.62
CA VAL A 753 5.64 13.96 21.29
C VAL A 753 6.43 13.33 20.14
N THR A 754 6.98 14.15 19.25
CA THR A 754 7.83 13.71 18.14
C THR A 754 8.75 14.85 17.70
N THR A 755 9.61 14.57 16.72
CA THR A 755 10.42 15.60 16.05
C THR A 755 10.09 15.70 14.58
N VAL A 756 10.11 16.92 14.08
CA VAL A 756 10.06 17.23 12.64
C VAL A 756 11.47 17.54 12.18
N SER A 757 11.95 16.85 11.16
CA SER A 757 13.31 17.04 10.61
C SER A 757 13.32 17.11 9.08
N TYR A 758 12.18 17.39 8.47
CA TYR A 758 12.03 17.49 7.02
C TYR A 758 11.75 18.94 6.63
N ALA A 759 12.34 19.39 5.53
CA ALA A 759 12.11 20.73 5.02
C ALA A 759 10.68 20.92 4.52
N LEU A 760 10.24 22.16 4.38
CA LEU A 760 8.94 22.48 3.77
C LEU A 760 8.88 21.90 2.36
N ASP A 761 7.91 21.03 2.14
CA ASP A 761 7.67 20.37 0.87
C ASP A 761 6.16 20.33 0.57
N VAL A 762 5.69 21.38 -0.08
CA VAL A 762 4.31 21.53 -0.51
C VAL A 762 4.28 21.51 -2.04
N HIS A 763 3.63 20.49 -2.59
CA HIS A 763 3.50 20.32 -4.03
C HIS A 763 2.52 21.31 -4.65
N SER A 764 2.56 21.41 -5.98
CA SER A 764 1.65 22.24 -6.74
C SER A 764 0.19 21.84 -6.47
N ILE A 765 -0.69 22.81 -6.40
CA ILE A 765 -2.13 22.59 -6.21
C ILE A 765 -2.86 22.59 -7.55
N ARG A 766 -2.51 23.53 -8.42
CA ARG A 766 -3.16 23.72 -9.72
C ARG A 766 -2.17 23.76 -10.86
N ILE A 767 -2.59 23.16 -11.94
CA ILE A 767 -2.07 23.43 -13.29
C ILE A 767 -3.15 24.30 -13.95
N MET A 768 -2.83 25.54 -14.23
CA MET A 768 -3.86 26.52 -14.63
C MET A 768 -3.38 27.41 -15.79
N ASP A 769 -4.34 28.03 -16.45
CA ASP A 769 -4.13 29.06 -17.45
C ASP A 769 -3.98 30.43 -16.77
N THR A 770 -2.84 31.05 -16.95
CA THR A 770 -2.57 32.42 -16.48
C THR A 770 -2.05 33.25 -17.64
N GLY A 771 -2.90 34.15 -18.15
CA GLY A 771 -2.52 35.03 -19.26
C GLY A 771 -2.18 34.33 -20.56
N GLY A 772 -2.80 33.16 -20.84
CA GLY A 772 -2.55 32.39 -22.06
C GLY A 772 -1.34 31.45 -21.98
N LEU A 773 -0.80 31.21 -20.80
CA LEU A 773 0.28 30.26 -20.54
C LEU A 773 -0.09 29.29 -19.40
N VAL A 774 0.42 28.07 -19.50
CA VAL A 774 0.31 27.09 -18.42
C VAL A 774 1.18 27.53 -17.24
N ALA A 775 0.55 27.66 -16.09
CA ALA A 775 1.20 27.96 -14.82
C ALA A 775 0.96 26.85 -13.80
N ILE A 776 1.93 26.65 -12.92
CA ILE A 776 1.95 25.70 -11.82
C ILE A 776 1.82 26.47 -10.52
N GLN A 777 0.65 26.39 -9.90
CA GLN A 777 0.27 27.19 -8.75
C GLN A 777 0.41 26.43 -7.44
N GLY A 778 0.90 27.10 -6.42
CA GLY A 778 0.78 26.70 -5.02
C GLY A 778 1.96 25.89 -4.47
N ALA A 779 2.96 25.57 -5.27
CA ALA A 779 4.17 24.85 -4.80
C ALA A 779 5.01 25.73 -3.85
N VAL A 780 5.46 25.16 -2.75
CA VAL A 780 6.42 25.76 -1.82
C VAL A 780 7.49 24.72 -1.50
N TYR A 781 8.69 24.93 -2.02
CA TYR A 781 9.83 24.05 -1.77
C TYR A 781 10.94 24.89 -1.14
N ASN A 782 11.59 24.43 -0.13
CA ASN A 782 12.86 24.89 0.50
C ASN A 782 13.33 26.36 0.29
N ALA A 783 12.62 27.15 -0.44
CA ALA A 783 13.14 28.29 -1.20
C ALA A 783 12.89 29.64 -0.56
N THR A 784 12.37 29.71 0.65
CA THR A 784 12.24 31.02 1.28
C THR A 784 13.22 31.13 2.43
N THR A 785 14.01 32.20 2.41
CA THR A 785 14.95 32.57 3.46
C THR A 785 14.31 32.67 4.85
N GLN A 786 13.00 32.76 4.90
CA GLN A 786 12.25 32.84 6.16
C GLN A 786 12.06 31.47 6.83
N TYR A 787 12.09 30.37 6.07
CA TYR A 787 11.83 29.01 6.55
C TYR A 787 13.00 28.08 6.19
N ALA A 788 14.12 28.64 5.82
CA ALA A 788 15.36 27.93 5.54
C ALA A 788 16.05 27.53 6.85
N GLY A 789 15.34 26.76 7.66
CA GLY A 789 16.04 25.88 8.58
C GLY A 789 17.03 25.08 7.74
N GLY A 790 18.31 25.13 8.03
CA GLY A 790 19.34 24.44 7.27
C GLY A 790 18.97 22.95 7.12
N VAL A 791 19.60 22.25 6.22
CA VAL A 791 19.35 20.83 5.88
C VAL A 791 19.29 19.86 7.08
N ASN A 792 19.52 20.30 8.28
CA ASN A 792 19.63 19.49 9.52
C ASN A 792 18.84 20.06 10.71
N PHE A 793 17.77 20.82 10.49
CA PHE A 793 16.96 21.26 11.62
C PHE A 793 16.16 20.11 12.24
N ILE A 794 15.96 20.19 13.54
CA ILE A 794 15.10 19.26 14.28
C ILE A 794 14.22 20.11 15.16
N THR A 795 12.91 20.01 14.95
CA THR A 795 11.92 20.76 15.70
C THR A 795 11.07 19.84 16.55
N PRO A 796 10.95 20.10 17.87
CA PRO A 796 9.99 19.39 18.69
C PRO A 796 8.56 19.65 18.25
N PHE A 797 7.75 18.58 18.15
CA PHE A 797 6.34 18.66 17.84
C PHE A 797 5.51 18.31 19.10
N PRO A 798 4.59 19.18 19.53
CA PRO A 798 4.01 19.06 20.86
C PRO A 798 2.71 18.29 20.93
N LEU A 799 2.37 17.84 22.17
CA LEU A 799 1.13 17.13 22.49
C LEU A 799 -0.12 17.91 22.08
N GLU A 800 -0.14 19.21 22.28
CA GLU A 800 -1.27 20.09 21.97
C GLU A 800 -1.65 20.09 20.49
N ALA A 801 -0.72 19.69 19.62
CA ALA A 801 -0.99 19.58 18.20
C ALA A 801 -1.64 18.25 17.81
N ILE A 802 -1.52 17.19 18.62
CA ILE A 802 -2.13 15.87 18.32
C ILE A 802 -3.45 15.62 19.05
N VAL A 803 -3.86 16.48 19.97
CA VAL A 803 -5.13 16.42 20.69
C VAL A 803 -5.99 17.63 20.37
N PRO A 804 -7.32 17.49 20.20
CA PRO A 804 -8.21 18.64 20.00
C PRO A 804 -8.30 19.51 21.25
N ASP A 805 -8.84 20.71 21.11
CA ASP A 805 -9.22 21.51 22.28
C ASP A 805 -10.24 20.72 23.15
N ALA A 806 -10.07 20.76 24.49
CA ALA A 806 -10.94 20.01 25.40
C ALA A 806 -12.41 20.41 25.32
N SER A 807 -12.69 21.64 24.89
CA SER A 807 -14.04 22.15 24.62
C SER A 807 -14.68 21.48 23.40
N ALA A 808 -13.88 20.89 22.49
CA ALA A 808 -14.37 20.19 21.30
C ALA A 808 -14.45 18.67 21.53
N CYS A 809 -13.38 18.02 21.97
CA CYS A 809 -13.39 16.59 22.25
C CYS A 809 -12.34 16.19 23.28
N THR A 810 -12.74 15.41 24.30
CA THR A 810 -11.89 15.04 25.45
C THR A 810 -11.26 13.66 25.37
N ASN A 811 -11.59 12.86 24.38
CA ASN A 811 -11.09 11.49 24.24
C ASN A 811 -10.67 11.12 22.80
N LEU A 812 -10.25 12.09 22.03
CA LEU A 812 -9.75 11.91 20.66
C LEU A 812 -8.29 12.34 20.56
N ILE A 813 -7.48 11.58 19.83
CA ILE A 813 -6.09 11.88 19.50
C ILE A 813 -5.90 11.65 18.00
N SER A 814 -5.03 12.40 17.34
CA SER A 814 -4.61 12.13 15.97
C SER A 814 -3.15 12.50 15.78
N SER A 815 -2.36 11.60 15.20
CA SER A 815 -0.99 11.89 14.74
C SER A 815 -0.93 12.08 13.22
N VAL A 816 -2.04 12.02 12.51
CA VAL A 816 -2.13 12.25 11.07
C VAL A 816 -2.83 13.58 10.79
N SER A 817 -4.06 13.74 11.24
CA SER A 817 -4.81 14.99 11.09
C SER A 817 -4.59 15.92 12.29
N VAL A 818 -3.38 16.45 12.40
CA VAL A 818 -2.92 17.26 13.54
C VAL A 818 -3.34 18.73 13.43
N SER A 819 -3.29 19.48 14.56
CA SER A 819 -3.50 20.91 14.54
C SER A 819 -2.24 21.63 14.03
N SER A 820 -2.21 21.88 12.73
CA SER A 820 -1.08 22.49 12.03
C SER A 820 -1.57 23.42 10.92
N SER A 821 -0.72 24.35 10.50
CA SER A 821 -0.92 25.04 9.23
C SER A 821 -0.67 24.08 8.07
N ARG A 822 -1.30 24.31 6.93
CA ARG A 822 -1.05 23.51 5.71
C ARG A 822 0.39 23.63 5.25
N LEU A 823 1.03 24.75 5.49
CA LEU A 823 2.41 24.95 5.12
C LEU A 823 3.34 24.10 6.01
N ALA A 824 3.21 24.17 7.32
CA ALA A 824 4.02 23.40 8.26
C ALA A 824 3.74 21.89 8.14
N TYR A 825 2.52 21.51 7.79
CA TYR A 825 2.16 20.13 7.52
C TYR A 825 3.03 19.50 6.41
N GLY A 826 3.49 20.28 5.44
CA GLY A 826 4.42 19.84 4.41
C GLY A 826 5.74 19.25 4.93
N SER A 827 6.14 19.62 6.14
CA SER A 827 7.30 19.04 6.84
C SER A 827 6.90 17.95 7.81
N TYR A 828 5.77 18.11 8.48
CA TYR A 828 5.28 17.15 9.48
C TYR A 828 4.90 15.79 8.89
N ARG A 829 4.32 15.76 7.70
CA ARG A 829 3.65 14.62 7.04
C ARG A 829 4.51 13.39 6.77
N MET A 830 5.76 13.38 7.20
CA MET A 830 6.65 12.24 6.99
C MET A 830 6.25 11.06 7.89
N GLU A 831 6.20 9.86 7.32
CA GLU A 831 5.76 8.65 8.02
C GLU A 831 6.49 8.39 9.34
N PRO A 832 7.83 8.57 9.47
CA PRO A 832 8.49 8.42 10.77
C PRO A 832 7.98 9.41 11.82
N THR A 833 7.75 10.66 11.43
CA THR A 833 7.25 11.70 12.34
C THR A 833 5.88 11.36 12.88
N MET A 834 4.96 10.97 12.00
CA MET A 834 3.60 10.54 12.37
C MET A 834 3.61 9.26 13.19
N GLY A 835 4.49 8.31 12.86
CA GLY A 835 4.63 7.04 13.58
C GLY A 835 5.16 7.22 15.01
N MET A 836 6.18 8.03 15.21
CA MET A 836 6.70 8.35 16.55
C MET A 836 5.67 9.12 17.40
N ALA A 837 4.89 10.02 16.80
CA ALA A 837 3.78 10.68 17.51
C ALA A 837 2.68 9.69 17.92
N ALA A 838 2.44 8.65 17.10
CA ALA A 838 1.46 7.60 17.38
C ALA A 838 1.85 6.73 18.59
N GLU A 839 3.14 6.45 18.80
CA GLU A 839 3.64 5.77 20.01
C GLU A 839 3.28 6.56 21.28
N VAL A 840 3.59 7.87 21.28
CA VAL A 840 3.26 8.71 22.43
C VAL A 840 1.76 8.89 22.62
N ALA A 841 0.98 8.90 21.53
CA ALA A 841 -0.49 8.90 21.60
C ALA A 841 -1.05 7.69 22.37
N ALA A 842 -0.45 6.50 22.22
CA ALA A 842 -0.82 5.33 23.00
C ALA A 842 -0.50 5.49 24.51
N ALA A 843 0.62 6.08 24.86
CA ALA A 843 0.97 6.39 26.24
C ALA A 843 0.02 7.44 26.85
N VAL A 844 -0.34 8.48 26.10
CA VAL A 844 -1.36 9.46 26.49
C VAL A 844 -2.70 8.80 26.73
N ALA A 845 -3.15 7.93 25.82
CA ALA A 845 -4.39 7.20 25.94
C ALA A 845 -4.41 6.31 27.19
N LYS A 846 -3.31 5.57 27.45
CA LYS A 846 -3.17 4.72 28.64
C LYS A 846 -3.29 5.54 29.94
N ASN A 847 -2.57 6.66 30.02
CA ASN A 847 -2.65 7.55 31.21
C ASN A 847 -4.06 8.14 31.39
N ALA A 848 -4.69 8.60 30.31
CA ALA A 848 -6.04 9.13 30.35
C ALA A 848 -7.08 8.10 30.79
N ILE A 849 -6.98 6.86 30.31
CA ILE A 849 -7.88 5.76 30.66
C ILE A 849 -7.70 5.36 32.12
N ASP A 850 -6.46 5.16 32.58
CA ASP A 850 -6.16 4.70 33.93
C ASP A 850 -6.62 5.70 34.99
N ASN A 851 -6.51 6.98 34.70
CA ASN A 851 -6.90 8.07 35.61
C ASN A 851 -8.30 8.61 35.36
N ASN A 852 -9.01 8.10 34.34
CA ASN A 852 -10.33 8.57 33.91
C ASN A 852 -10.38 10.10 33.68
N ILE A 853 -9.42 10.62 32.95
CA ILE A 853 -9.25 12.07 32.64
C ILE A 853 -9.31 12.30 31.12
N ALA A 854 -9.46 13.56 30.75
CA ALA A 854 -9.33 13.97 29.34
C ALA A 854 -7.91 13.78 28.82
N VAL A 855 -7.74 13.48 27.54
CA VAL A 855 -6.41 13.30 26.92
C VAL A 855 -5.54 14.56 26.95
N GLN A 856 -6.16 15.74 27.09
CA GLN A 856 -5.48 17.02 27.29
C GLN A 856 -5.00 17.24 28.75
N ALA A 857 -5.61 16.53 29.71
CA ALA A 857 -5.35 16.68 31.13
C ALA A 857 -4.30 15.70 31.67
N VAL A 858 -3.65 14.92 30.81
CA VAL A 858 -2.62 13.98 31.22
C VAL A 858 -1.42 14.71 31.82
N ASP A 859 -0.83 14.11 32.87
CA ASP A 859 0.45 14.55 33.38
C ASP A 859 1.58 14.18 32.42
N TYR A 860 2.01 15.13 31.61
CA TYR A 860 2.99 14.89 30.57
C TYR A 860 4.34 14.34 31.10
N PRO A 861 4.92 14.78 32.25
CA PRO A 861 6.09 14.14 32.82
C PRO A 861 5.91 12.64 33.08
N THR A 862 4.76 12.23 33.60
CA THR A 862 4.42 10.82 33.82
C THR A 862 4.27 10.07 32.50
N VAL A 863 3.54 10.63 31.52
CA VAL A 863 3.43 10.06 30.17
C VAL A 863 4.81 9.89 29.53
N ARG A 864 5.65 10.92 29.63
CA ARG A 864 7.03 10.92 29.11
C ARG A 864 7.87 9.81 29.75
N SER A 865 7.81 9.69 31.07
CA SER A 865 8.58 8.67 31.78
C SER A 865 8.12 7.26 31.43
N ALA A 866 6.80 7.04 31.35
CA ALA A 866 6.23 5.76 30.94
C ALA A 866 6.57 5.38 29.50
N ALA A 867 6.60 6.34 28.58
CA ALA A 867 6.97 6.11 27.20
C ALA A 867 8.47 5.75 27.08
N LEU A 868 9.35 6.50 27.75
CA LEU A 868 10.78 6.18 27.78
C LEU A 868 11.09 4.82 28.38
N ALA A 869 10.38 4.45 29.46
CA ALA A 869 10.54 3.14 30.12
C ALA A 869 10.09 1.98 29.20
N ALA A 870 9.13 2.20 28.31
CA ALA A 870 8.69 1.24 27.30
C ALA A 870 9.61 1.17 26.06
N GLY A 871 10.68 1.99 26.02
CA GLY A 871 11.58 2.10 24.88
C GLY A 871 11.06 2.98 23.74
N ASP A 872 9.95 3.70 23.99
CA ASP A 872 9.40 4.63 23.01
C ASP A 872 10.32 5.84 22.86
N THR A 873 10.20 6.47 21.72
CA THR A 873 10.97 7.67 21.48
C THR A 873 10.21 8.89 21.94
N ILE A 874 10.54 9.40 23.07
CA ILE A 874 10.28 10.81 23.26
C ILE A 874 11.48 11.55 22.77
N ALA A 875 11.24 12.28 21.71
CA ALA A 875 12.20 13.20 21.18
C ALA A 875 12.71 14.16 22.26
N LEU A 876 13.92 14.52 22.07
CA LEU A 876 14.70 15.52 22.74
C LEU A 876 13.84 16.65 23.32
N THR A 877 14.09 16.99 24.56
CA THR A 877 13.63 18.27 25.10
C THR A 877 14.24 19.42 24.28
N LEU A 878 13.59 20.57 24.25
CA LEU A 878 14.11 21.76 23.56
C LEU A 878 15.56 22.07 23.89
N THR A 879 15.98 21.76 25.11
CA THR A 879 17.37 21.89 25.56
C THR A 879 18.35 20.89 25.00
N GLN A 880 17.87 19.85 24.27
CA GLN A 880 18.70 18.82 23.65
C GLN A 880 18.77 18.97 22.12
N VAL A 881 18.09 19.96 21.55
CA VAL A 881 18.07 20.26 20.11
C VAL A 881 19.22 21.18 19.68
N ASN A 882 20.00 21.76 20.62
CA ASN A 882 21.13 22.63 20.35
C ASN A 882 22.46 21.85 20.25
#